data_8d7646a64554530aefe938b216a499de
#
_entry.id   8d7646a64554530aefe938b216a499de
#
_cell.length_a   1.000
_cell.length_b   1.000
_cell.length_c   1.000
_cell.angle_alpha   90.00
_cell.angle_beta   90.00
_cell.angle_gamma   90.00
#
_symmetry.space_group_name_H-M   'P 1'
#
loop_
_entity.id
_entity.type
_entity.pdbx_description
1 polymer ?
#
loop_
_entity_poly.entity_id
_entity_poly.type
_entity_poly.pdbx_seq_one_letter_code
_entity_poly.pdbx_strand_id
1 'polypeptide(L)'
;MKTTLFAGASVGLCLLASAGAASAQSMDYGSLEQLFNEPVTTSATGSPQRATEAPVDMTIISAADIKRSGAGDLPTILSRVAGVDVLNFAAGQSDVGIRGYNQARSPRLLVLINGRQVYLDHFGYTDWASLPIELSEIRQIEVVRGPNSAIFGFNAVSGVVNIITFNPKFDNTNVIELRAGTQESTSVSVVKTVRLGERLSFRVSGGFDHQNEWKNTSTVVLASQRHNPSTARANIDAVAQLNDKTTLRVEGSLSNGASSQVISTFAYAAHRVKTDSLKATLNADTKYGLFQAQAYRNDLDALTPGRRYLNDITVYSLEDLFKIGAAHTIRFGLEYRDNQLDTASFEGAKISYTVLAPSAMWNWVVSPKLALTAAARVDKLSLKRTGPFPVGASQTNNALWDRNITETSINLGAVYKLSPADSLRATYARGVQAPTLLELGGLLIPPATPAPTGALITGNPTLEPAIVTNYELAYDRDLPALKAKASVKLFTQKTESIKGQFSTAAPDALPTATTWAVYTYKNISDSKMNGVELAASGKIDGGYHWSADTTYTDITDKPFTTLSSIILRKVNFEATSPKYRSNLAAGWSNDKWSVDGYAHFVSKFASYNGNLLEPVKGYTTVAGRVAYTVSDGVVVALNGQNLLTDRQSQAKGISGLEAERRVMFGVSKSW
;
A
#
# COMPACT_ATOMS: atom_id res chain seq x y z
N MET A 1 44.42 -28.21 19.37
CA MET A 1 43.88 -27.09 18.60
C MET A 1 42.43 -27.39 18.23
N LYS A 2 41.52 -27.26 19.14
CA LYS A 2 40.04 -27.37 18.91
C LYS A 2 39.39 -26.75 20.16
N THR A 3 39.08 -25.47 20.14
CA THR A 3 38.19 -24.80 21.12
C THR A 3 38.17 -23.31 20.81
N THR A 4 37.42 -22.88 19.78
CA THR A 4 37.06 -21.47 19.59
C THR A 4 35.91 -21.29 18.57
N LEU A 5 34.89 -22.13 18.56
CA LEU A 5 33.76 -21.97 17.62
C LEU A 5 32.36 -21.98 18.30
N PHE A 6 32.30 -22.00 19.63
CA PHE A 6 31.03 -22.02 20.37
C PHE A 6 30.71 -20.75 21.17
N ALA A 7 31.56 -19.72 21.14
CA ALA A 7 31.37 -18.51 21.93
C ALA A 7 30.52 -17.42 21.21
N GLY A 8 30.31 -17.51 19.90
CA GLY A 8 29.67 -16.46 19.14
C GLY A 8 28.13 -16.44 19.21
N ALA A 9 27.48 -17.59 19.40
CA ALA A 9 26.02 -17.68 19.41
C ALA A 9 25.40 -17.35 20.79
N SER A 10 26.15 -17.58 21.88
CA SER A 10 25.67 -17.28 23.23
C SER A 10 25.80 -15.81 23.63
N VAL A 11 26.72 -15.06 23.03
CA VAL A 11 26.92 -13.63 23.30
C VAL A 11 25.78 -12.78 22.69
N GLY A 12 25.23 -13.16 21.53
CA GLY A 12 24.09 -12.47 20.92
C GLY A 12 22.80 -12.58 21.76
N LEU A 13 22.58 -13.69 22.43
CA LEU A 13 21.38 -13.90 23.25
C LEU A 13 21.49 -13.23 24.63
N CYS A 14 22.69 -13.13 25.19
CA CYS A 14 22.94 -12.45 26.46
C CYS A 14 22.90 -10.92 26.34
N LEU A 15 23.26 -10.34 25.17
CA LEU A 15 23.14 -8.91 24.92
C LEU A 15 21.67 -8.46 24.75
N LEU A 16 20.77 -9.35 24.31
CA LEU A 16 19.33 -9.07 24.33
C LEU A 16 18.71 -9.12 25.73
N ALA A 17 19.31 -9.85 26.67
CA ALA A 17 18.84 -9.89 28.06
C ALA A 17 19.34 -8.71 28.91
N SER A 18 20.41 -8.01 28.47
CA SER A 18 20.93 -6.79 29.14
C SER A 18 20.50 -5.49 28.45
N ALA A 19 19.70 -5.54 27.38
CA ALA A 19 19.00 -4.39 26.85
C ALA A 19 17.84 -4.00 27.82
N GLY A 20 18.19 -3.75 29.06
CA GLY A 20 17.37 -3.02 29.99
C GLY A 20 17.16 -1.63 29.42
N ALA A 21 15.89 -1.24 29.27
CA ALA A 21 15.45 0.04 28.75
C ALA A 21 15.90 0.29 27.29
N ALA A 22 15.25 -0.37 26.34
CA ALA A 22 15.15 0.21 24.99
C ALA A 22 14.41 1.54 25.17
N SER A 23 15.17 2.64 25.15
CA SER A 23 14.59 3.98 25.29
C SER A 23 13.61 4.20 24.14
N ALA A 24 12.51 4.89 24.41
CA ALA A 24 11.50 5.34 23.44
C ALA A 24 12.08 6.32 22.40
N GLN A 25 13.32 6.12 22.02
CA GLN A 25 13.97 6.87 20.97
C GLN A 25 13.40 6.43 19.64
N SER A 26 13.15 7.40 18.78
CA SER A 26 12.94 7.16 17.37
C SER A 26 14.01 6.18 16.88
N MET A 27 13.58 5.07 16.28
CA MET A 27 14.42 3.90 16.07
C MET A 27 15.52 4.16 15.05
N ASP A 28 16.76 3.84 15.41
CA ASP A 28 17.89 3.83 14.50
C ASP A 28 17.96 2.51 13.72
N TYR A 29 17.25 2.46 12.61
CA TYR A 29 17.26 1.31 11.71
C TYR A 29 18.66 0.98 11.18
N GLY A 30 19.56 2.00 11.01
CA GLY A 30 20.91 1.80 10.51
C GLY A 30 21.76 0.94 11.45
N SER A 31 21.76 1.28 12.73
CA SER A 31 22.47 0.49 13.75
C SER A 31 21.87 -0.91 13.90
N LEU A 32 20.54 -1.05 13.80
CA LEU A 32 19.88 -2.34 13.87
C LEU A 32 20.19 -3.22 12.65
N GLU A 33 20.17 -2.66 11.43
CA GLU A 33 20.57 -3.39 10.22
C GLU A 33 22.01 -3.89 10.29
N GLN A 34 22.94 -3.08 10.80
CA GLN A 34 24.32 -3.51 11.01
C GLN A 34 24.41 -4.65 12.02
N LEU A 35 23.64 -4.60 13.12
CA LEU A 35 23.62 -5.64 14.15
C LEU A 35 23.06 -6.96 13.62
N PHE A 36 21.99 -6.92 12.85
CA PHE A 36 21.32 -8.10 12.28
C PHE A 36 21.90 -8.53 10.93
N ASN A 37 22.74 -7.70 10.30
CA ASN A 37 23.27 -7.87 8.95
C ASN A 37 22.18 -8.09 7.87
N GLU A 38 20.98 -7.58 8.13
CA GLU A 38 19.84 -7.57 7.22
C GLU A 38 18.80 -6.52 7.64
N PRO A 39 17.92 -6.07 6.73
CA PRO A 39 16.85 -5.13 7.06
C PRO A 39 15.94 -5.66 8.16
N VAL A 40 15.55 -4.77 9.06
CA VAL A 40 14.68 -5.08 10.20
C VAL A 40 13.36 -4.32 10.10
N THR A 41 12.33 -4.85 10.75
CA THR A 41 11.02 -4.24 10.88
C THR A 41 10.63 -4.09 12.32
N THR A 42 9.77 -3.10 12.61
CA THR A 42 9.04 -2.96 13.87
C THR A 42 7.54 -2.97 13.66
N SER A 43 7.09 -2.91 12.41
CA SER A 43 5.68 -2.71 12.07
C SER A 43 4.79 -3.84 12.54
N ALA A 44 5.30 -5.08 12.57
CA ALA A 44 4.50 -6.25 12.93
C ALA A 44 4.27 -6.37 14.44
N THR A 45 5.28 -6.10 15.27
CA THR A 45 5.19 -6.36 16.73
C THR A 45 5.51 -5.14 17.59
N GLY A 46 5.92 -4.02 17.00
CA GLY A 46 6.44 -2.85 17.71
C GLY A 46 7.87 -3.01 18.23
N SER A 47 8.47 -4.19 18.07
CA SER A 47 9.86 -4.48 18.46
C SER A 47 10.71 -4.82 17.24
N PRO A 48 12.00 -4.45 17.19
CA PRO A 48 12.89 -4.77 16.07
C PRO A 48 13.02 -6.29 15.87
N GLN A 49 12.82 -6.75 14.64
CA GLN A 49 12.94 -8.15 14.26
C GLN A 49 13.22 -8.30 12.78
N ARG A 50 13.75 -9.45 12.39
CA ARG A 50 13.95 -9.84 10.99
C ARG A 50 12.60 -10.11 10.33
N ALA A 51 12.50 -9.93 9.02
CA ALA A 51 11.30 -10.27 8.27
C ALA A 51 10.89 -11.75 8.42
N THR A 52 11.87 -12.66 8.50
CA THR A 52 11.66 -14.12 8.69
C THR A 52 11.19 -14.48 10.10
N GLU A 53 11.42 -13.63 11.08
CA GLU A 53 10.99 -13.82 12.49
C GLU A 53 9.65 -13.11 12.77
N ALA A 54 9.18 -12.28 11.84
CA ALA A 54 7.90 -11.61 11.99
C ALA A 54 6.73 -12.62 11.94
N PRO A 55 5.70 -12.43 12.80
CA PRO A 55 4.53 -13.31 12.82
C PRO A 55 3.56 -13.03 11.65
N VAL A 56 4.02 -12.37 10.61
CA VAL A 56 3.31 -12.01 9.38
C VAL A 56 4.19 -12.29 8.17
N ASP A 57 3.59 -12.55 7.02
CA ASP A 57 4.35 -12.67 5.78
C ASP A 57 4.72 -11.30 5.25
N MET A 58 6.03 -10.98 5.22
CA MET A 58 6.49 -9.68 4.74
C MET A 58 7.76 -9.77 3.88
N THR A 59 7.92 -8.76 3.04
CA THR A 59 9.15 -8.47 2.30
C THR A 59 9.56 -7.03 2.60
N ILE A 60 10.85 -6.83 2.86
CA ILE A 60 11.43 -5.48 3.04
C ILE A 60 12.25 -5.16 1.80
N ILE A 61 11.95 -4.02 1.17
CA ILE A 61 12.70 -3.44 0.05
C ILE A 61 13.52 -2.30 0.63
N SER A 62 14.83 -2.44 0.64
CA SER A 62 15.73 -1.43 1.21
C SER A 62 15.93 -0.23 0.27
N ALA A 63 16.46 0.87 0.78
CA ALA A 63 16.86 2.03 -0.03
C ALA A 63 17.87 1.65 -1.14
N ALA A 64 18.76 0.69 -0.86
CA ALA A 64 19.69 0.16 -1.86
C ALA A 64 18.95 -0.59 -2.99
N ASP A 65 17.92 -1.38 -2.67
CA ASP A 65 17.09 -2.08 -3.65
C ASP A 65 16.29 -1.07 -4.49
N ILE A 66 15.73 -0.03 -3.88
CA ILE A 66 15.04 1.06 -4.57
C ILE A 66 15.97 1.73 -5.57
N LYS A 67 17.19 2.09 -5.14
CA LYS A 67 18.20 2.72 -6.00
C LYS A 67 18.63 1.80 -7.16
N ARG A 68 18.90 0.52 -6.88
CA ARG A 68 19.25 -0.48 -7.91
C ARG A 68 18.13 -0.73 -8.90
N SER A 69 16.88 -0.64 -8.46
CA SER A 69 15.71 -0.88 -9.31
C SER A 69 15.68 0.01 -10.56
N GLY A 70 16.22 1.23 -10.50
CA GLY A 70 16.12 2.22 -11.57
C GLY A 70 14.68 2.64 -11.89
N ALA A 71 13.73 2.26 -11.05
CA ALA A 71 12.33 2.61 -11.23
C ALA A 71 12.10 4.12 -10.99
N GLY A 72 11.14 4.67 -11.72
CA GLY A 72 10.72 6.06 -11.55
C GLY A 72 9.54 6.23 -10.61
N ASP A 73 8.90 5.14 -10.19
CA ASP A 73 7.68 5.14 -9.39
C ASP A 73 7.58 3.91 -8.48
N LEU A 74 6.75 4.02 -7.45
CA LEU A 74 6.53 2.96 -6.46
C LEU A 74 5.86 1.70 -7.03
N PRO A 75 4.82 1.78 -7.90
CA PRO A 75 4.22 0.59 -8.49
C PRO A 75 5.23 -0.26 -9.27
N THR A 76 6.16 0.34 -9.99
CA THR A 76 7.22 -0.37 -10.70
C THR A 76 8.16 -1.11 -9.72
N ILE A 77 8.48 -0.51 -8.57
CA ILE A 77 9.26 -1.19 -7.51
C ILE A 77 8.47 -2.37 -6.94
N LEU A 78 7.20 -2.15 -6.61
CA LEU A 78 6.32 -3.14 -6.00
C LEU A 78 6.02 -4.32 -6.93
N SER A 79 5.96 -4.12 -8.26
CA SER A 79 5.73 -5.19 -9.23
C SER A 79 6.80 -6.28 -9.21
N ARG A 80 7.97 -6.00 -8.63
CA ARG A 80 9.11 -6.94 -8.49
C ARG A 80 9.06 -7.76 -7.21
N VAL A 81 8.00 -7.62 -6.43
CA VAL A 81 7.80 -8.36 -5.17
C VAL A 81 6.88 -9.54 -5.43
N ALA A 82 7.25 -10.72 -4.92
CA ALA A 82 6.43 -11.92 -5.02
C ALA A 82 4.99 -11.66 -4.56
N GLY A 83 4.01 -12.11 -5.34
CA GLY A 83 2.59 -11.97 -5.02
C GLY A 83 1.99 -10.59 -5.23
N VAL A 84 2.76 -9.60 -5.66
CA VAL A 84 2.23 -8.27 -5.98
C VAL A 84 1.78 -8.20 -7.43
N ASP A 85 0.57 -7.68 -7.62
CA ASP A 85 -0.07 -7.42 -8.93
C ASP A 85 -0.12 -5.94 -9.20
N VAL A 86 0.37 -5.52 -10.36
CA VAL A 86 0.26 -4.13 -10.81
C VAL A 86 -0.46 -4.10 -12.15
N LEU A 87 -1.60 -3.42 -12.18
CA LEU A 87 -2.37 -3.16 -13.39
C LEU A 87 -2.15 -1.71 -13.81
N ASN A 88 -1.48 -1.51 -14.92
CA ASN A 88 -1.20 -0.18 -15.47
C ASN A 88 -2.29 0.19 -16.49
N PHE A 89 -3.16 1.12 -16.13
CA PHE A 89 -4.28 1.60 -16.96
C PHE A 89 -3.93 2.85 -17.78
N ALA A 90 -3.03 3.67 -17.27
CA ALA A 90 -2.56 4.91 -17.89
C ALA A 90 -1.14 5.22 -17.38
N ALA A 91 -0.43 6.16 -17.99
CA ALA A 91 0.91 6.54 -17.57
C ALA A 91 0.95 7.10 -16.12
N GLY A 92 -0.15 7.71 -15.66
CA GLY A 92 -0.32 8.21 -14.29
C GLY A 92 -1.18 7.33 -13.39
N GLN A 93 -1.59 6.12 -13.83
CA GLN A 93 -2.42 5.24 -13.02
C GLN A 93 -1.94 3.80 -13.03
N SER A 94 -1.60 3.33 -11.84
CA SER A 94 -1.37 1.93 -11.54
C SER A 94 -2.24 1.52 -10.36
N ASP A 95 -2.93 0.39 -10.49
CA ASP A 95 -3.63 -0.23 -9.36
C ASP A 95 -2.80 -1.41 -8.86
N VAL A 96 -2.48 -1.40 -7.58
CA VAL A 96 -1.63 -2.40 -6.93
C VAL A 96 -2.48 -3.29 -6.03
N GLY A 97 -2.37 -4.59 -6.23
CA GLY A 97 -3.00 -5.61 -5.40
C GLY A 97 -1.99 -6.63 -4.90
N ILE A 98 -2.39 -7.46 -3.95
CA ILE A 98 -1.57 -8.56 -3.44
C ILE A 98 -2.34 -9.86 -3.58
N ARG A 99 -1.73 -10.87 -4.22
CA ARG A 99 -2.29 -12.21 -4.43
C ARG A 99 -3.60 -12.22 -5.24
N GLY A 100 -3.72 -11.32 -6.23
CA GLY A 100 -4.94 -11.19 -7.02
C GLY A 100 -5.96 -10.23 -6.37
N TYR A 101 -7.25 -10.39 -6.72
CA TYR A 101 -8.33 -9.49 -6.32
C TYR A 101 -8.07 -8.03 -6.73
N ASN A 102 -7.38 -7.84 -7.86
CA ASN A 102 -7.02 -6.52 -8.34
C ASN A 102 -7.93 -6.10 -9.52
N GLN A 103 -8.51 -4.94 -9.41
CA GLN A 103 -9.31 -4.26 -10.42
C GLN A 103 -9.11 -2.76 -10.26
N ALA A 104 -9.53 -1.98 -11.27
CA ALA A 104 -9.44 -0.52 -11.20
C ALA A 104 -10.08 0.02 -9.91
N ARG A 105 -9.27 0.74 -9.11
CA ARG A 105 -9.65 1.31 -7.81
C ARG A 105 -10.18 0.27 -6.83
N SER A 106 -9.41 -0.78 -6.62
CA SER A 106 -9.73 -1.83 -5.66
C SER A 106 -9.32 -1.44 -4.23
N PRO A 107 -10.23 -1.35 -3.26
CA PRO A 107 -9.95 -0.87 -1.90
C PRO A 107 -9.38 -1.96 -0.96
N ARG A 108 -8.54 -2.87 -1.44
CA ARG A 108 -8.12 -4.05 -0.67
C ARG A 108 -6.73 -3.93 -0.05
N LEU A 109 -5.93 -2.95 -0.49
CA LEU A 109 -4.56 -2.73 -0.06
C LEU A 109 -4.47 -1.43 0.75
N LEU A 110 -3.98 -1.53 1.98
CA LEU A 110 -3.69 -0.35 2.80
C LEU A 110 -2.28 0.15 2.52
N VAL A 111 -2.14 1.45 2.27
CA VAL A 111 -0.84 2.10 2.04
C VAL A 111 -0.59 3.16 3.09
N LEU A 112 0.59 3.09 3.71
CA LEU A 112 1.00 3.97 4.79
C LEU A 112 2.33 4.65 4.45
N ILE A 113 2.52 5.89 4.91
CA ILE A 113 3.83 6.57 4.99
C ILE A 113 4.10 6.85 6.46
N ASN A 114 5.13 6.23 7.03
CA ASN A 114 5.48 6.31 8.45
C ASN A 114 4.27 6.03 9.38
N GLY A 115 3.40 5.08 9.01
CA GLY A 115 2.18 4.75 9.75
C GLY A 115 0.98 5.67 9.51
N ARG A 116 1.12 6.78 8.75
CA ARG A 116 0.00 7.63 8.31
C ARG A 116 -0.62 7.03 7.05
N GLN A 117 -1.93 6.85 7.05
CA GLN A 117 -2.67 6.38 5.88
C GLN A 117 -2.59 7.40 4.74
N VAL A 118 -2.24 6.90 3.54
CA VAL A 118 -2.28 7.65 2.26
C VAL A 118 -3.27 7.06 1.27
N TYR A 119 -3.98 6.01 1.68
CA TYR A 119 -5.13 5.46 1.01
C TYR A 119 -6.30 6.46 1.05
N LEU A 120 -6.96 6.68 -0.09
CA LEU A 120 -8.02 7.67 -0.26
C LEU A 120 -9.38 7.04 0.05
N ASP A 121 -9.87 7.23 1.28
CA ASP A 121 -11.07 6.58 1.81
C ASP A 121 -12.37 6.92 1.06
N HIS A 122 -12.45 8.09 0.44
CA HIS A 122 -13.68 8.48 -0.27
C HIS A 122 -14.05 7.50 -1.37
N PHE A 123 -13.06 6.97 -2.09
CA PHE A 123 -13.25 6.06 -3.22
C PHE A 123 -12.62 4.66 -2.98
N GLY A 124 -11.72 4.56 -2.01
CA GLY A 124 -11.06 3.32 -1.65
C GLY A 124 -9.92 2.90 -2.58
N TYR A 125 -8.96 3.78 -2.83
CA TYR A 125 -7.78 3.47 -3.64
C TYR A 125 -6.57 4.30 -3.21
N THR A 126 -5.40 3.97 -3.74
CA THR A 126 -4.18 4.79 -3.59
C THR A 126 -3.85 5.43 -4.92
N ASP A 127 -3.75 6.75 -4.97
CA ASP A 127 -3.25 7.49 -6.12
C ASP A 127 -1.72 7.53 -6.06
N TRP A 128 -1.09 6.50 -6.64
CA TRP A 128 0.36 6.30 -6.56
C TRP A 128 1.17 7.43 -7.19
N ALA A 129 0.65 8.04 -8.25
CA ALA A 129 1.32 9.15 -8.94
C ALA A 129 1.34 10.44 -8.10
N SER A 130 0.34 10.64 -7.24
CA SER A 130 0.20 11.83 -6.40
C SER A 130 0.66 11.64 -4.96
N LEU A 131 1.30 10.50 -4.62
CA LEU A 131 1.80 10.29 -3.27
C LEU A 131 2.82 11.37 -2.89
N PRO A 132 2.71 11.97 -1.69
CA PRO A 132 3.61 13.03 -1.24
C PRO A 132 4.92 12.44 -0.70
N ILE A 133 5.71 11.83 -1.58
CA ILE A 133 6.97 11.20 -1.19
C ILE A 133 7.97 11.18 -2.35
N GLU A 134 9.24 11.46 -2.07
CA GLU A 134 10.35 11.27 -2.97
C GLU A 134 10.99 9.89 -2.79
N LEU A 135 11.32 9.19 -3.88
CA LEU A 135 11.95 7.86 -3.79
C LEU A 135 13.27 7.91 -3.03
N SER A 136 14.00 9.02 -3.13
CA SER A 136 15.30 9.23 -2.47
C SER A 136 15.19 9.49 -0.96
N GLU A 137 13.99 9.74 -0.42
CA GLU A 137 13.78 9.86 1.03
C GLU A 137 13.29 8.57 1.70
N ILE A 138 13.02 7.53 0.90
CA ILE A 138 12.55 6.24 1.41
C ILE A 138 13.73 5.43 1.93
N ARG A 139 13.67 5.06 3.22
CA ARG A 139 14.61 4.14 3.85
C ARG A 139 14.30 2.68 3.47
N GLN A 140 13.03 2.30 3.58
CA GLN A 140 12.55 0.96 3.22
C GLN A 140 11.05 0.96 2.93
N ILE A 141 10.64 -0.03 2.16
CA ILE A 141 9.22 -0.33 1.93
C ILE A 141 8.97 -1.73 2.49
N GLU A 142 8.00 -1.83 3.39
CA GLU A 142 7.55 -3.09 3.96
C GLU A 142 6.27 -3.51 3.25
N VAL A 143 6.30 -4.65 2.58
CA VAL A 143 5.15 -5.27 1.92
C VAL A 143 4.68 -6.45 2.76
N VAL A 144 3.59 -6.27 3.49
CA VAL A 144 2.97 -7.29 4.33
C VAL A 144 1.82 -7.92 3.55
N ARG A 145 1.80 -9.27 3.43
CA ARG A 145 0.80 -9.99 2.65
C ARG A 145 -0.28 -10.58 3.54
N GLY A 146 -1.47 -10.73 2.96
CA GLY A 146 -2.65 -11.25 3.66
C GLY A 146 -3.30 -10.24 4.60
N PRO A 147 -4.41 -10.60 5.25
CA PRO A 147 -5.14 -9.73 6.16
C PRO A 147 -4.30 -9.39 7.40
N ASN A 148 -4.22 -8.10 7.70
CA ASN A 148 -3.48 -7.58 8.86
C ASN A 148 -4.25 -6.46 9.58
N SER A 149 -5.59 -6.54 9.55
CA SER A 149 -6.46 -5.52 10.11
C SER A 149 -6.38 -5.38 11.62
N ALA A 150 -6.03 -6.45 12.36
CA ALA A 150 -5.83 -6.36 13.81
C ALA A 150 -4.60 -5.51 14.20
N ILE A 151 -3.63 -5.38 13.30
CA ILE A 151 -2.37 -4.64 13.53
C ILE A 151 -2.46 -3.23 12.94
N PHE A 152 -3.00 -3.09 11.71
CA PHE A 152 -2.96 -1.84 10.93
C PHE A 152 -4.33 -1.16 10.74
N GLY A 153 -5.42 -1.77 11.22
CA GLY A 153 -6.78 -1.27 11.03
C GLY A 153 -7.50 -1.86 9.81
N PHE A 154 -8.75 -1.51 9.63
CA PHE A 154 -9.56 -2.00 8.52
C PHE A 154 -8.97 -1.57 7.16
N ASN A 155 -9.38 -2.24 6.06
CA ASN A 155 -8.84 -2.15 4.71
C ASN A 155 -7.44 -2.78 4.51
N ALA A 156 -6.78 -3.26 5.57
CA ALA A 156 -5.57 -4.09 5.47
C ALA A 156 -5.95 -5.56 5.19
N VAL A 157 -6.65 -5.86 4.09
CA VAL A 157 -7.24 -7.19 3.83
C VAL A 157 -6.53 -8.03 2.77
N SER A 158 -5.94 -7.42 1.74
CA SER A 158 -5.01 -8.12 0.85
C SER A 158 -3.57 -7.99 1.33
N GLY A 159 -3.27 -6.91 2.04
CA GLY A 159 -1.97 -6.61 2.61
C GLY A 159 -1.81 -5.16 2.98
N VAL A 160 -0.59 -4.83 3.37
CA VAL A 160 -0.16 -3.47 3.72
C VAL A 160 1.14 -3.14 3.01
N VAL A 161 1.24 -1.95 2.45
CA VAL A 161 2.49 -1.34 2.01
C VAL A 161 2.81 -0.21 2.97
N ASN A 162 3.81 -0.39 3.83
CA ASN A 162 4.26 0.64 4.76
C ASN A 162 5.58 1.23 4.27
N ILE A 163 5.58 2.49 3.89
CA ILE A 163 6.74 3.23 3.40
C ILE A 163 7.37 3.96 4.57
N ILE A 164 8.61 3.63 4.88
CA ILE A 164 9.37 4.21 5.99
C ILE A 164 10.42 5.14 5.40
N THR A 165 10.40 6.39 5.84
CA THR A 165 11.37 7.40 5.40
C THR A 165 12.60 7.42 6.30
N PHE A 166 13.72 7.95 5.79
CA PHE A 166 14.91 8.21 6.60
C PHE A 166 14.56 9.13 7.77
N ASN A 167 15.09 8.80 8.94
CA ASN A 167 14.86 9.59 10.16
C ASN A 167 15.91 10.69 10.29
N PRO A 168 15.53 11.98 10.28
CA PRO A 168 16.50 13.07 10.28
C PRO A 168 17.41 13.12 11.51
N LYS A 169 17.03 12.45 12.60
CA LYS A 169 17.86 12.34 13.79
C LYS A 169 19.08 11.43 13.57
N PHE A 170 18.88 10.31 12.86
CA PHE A 170 19.90 9.26 12.69
C PHE A 170 20.51 9.28 11.30
N ASP A 171 19.70 9.54 10.28
CA ASP A 171 20.09 9.47 8.88
C ASP A 171 20.45 10.88 8.35
N ASN A 172 21.60 11.00 7.68
CA ASN A 172 22.01 12.23 7.00
C ASN A 172 21.82 12.08 5.48
N THR A 173 20.58 12.25 5.03
CA THR A 173 20.22 12.10 3.62
C THR A 173 20.24 13.45 2.92
N ASN A 174 21.20 13.65 2.01
CA ASN A 174 21.33 14.84 1.19
C ASN A 174 21.49 14.38 -0.26
N VAL A 175 20.47 14.59 -1.08
CA VAL A 175 20.44 14.11 -2.46
C VAL A 175 19.73 15.14 -3.34
N ILE A 176 20.27 15.38 -4.53
CA ILE A 176 19.56 15.96 -5.66
C ILE A 176 19.57 14.93 -6.79
N GLU A 177 18.45 14.73 -7.43
CA GLU A 177 18.30 13.81 -8.55
C GLU A 177 17.54 14.49 -9.68
N LEU A 178 18.08 14.37 -10.91
CA LEU A 178 17.50 14.86 -12.14
C LEU A 178 17.37 13.70 -13.10
N ARG A 179 16.21 13.52 -13.73
CA ARG A 179 15.97 12.50 -14.75
C ARG A 179 15.26 13.12 -15.94
N ALA A 180 15.63 12.69 -17.15
CA ALA A 180 14.94 13.05 -18.38
C ALA A 180 14.95 11.87 -19.36
N GLY A 181 13.92 11.74 -20.19
CA GLY A 181 13.83 10.59 -21.09
C GLY A 181 12.73 10.67 -22.13
N THR A 182 12.42 9.52 -22.68
CA THR A 182 11.35 9.37 -23.68
C THR A 182 9.99 9.77 -23.11
N GLN A 183 8.97 10.00 -23.95
CA GLN A 183 7.64 10.53 -23.60
C GLN A 183 7.72 11.87 -22.85
N GLU A 184 8.71 12.72 -23.16
CA GLU A 184 8.96 13.99 -22.47
C GLU A 184 9.04 13.83 -20.93
N SER A 185 9.45 12.64 -20.48
CA SER A 185 9.54 12.36 -19.06
C SER A 185 10.63 13.20 -18.42
N THR A 186 10.28 13.93 -17.38
CA THR A 186 11.21 14.74 -16.56
C THR A 186 10.89 14.54 -15.09
N SER A 187 11.94 14.46 -14.28
CA SER A 187 11.82 14.34 -12.82
C SER A 187 12.93 15.12 -12.15
N VAL A 188 12.56 15.87 -11.13
CA VAL A 188 13.50 16.61 -10.25
C VAL A 188 13.13 16.25 -8.82
N SER A 189 14.10 15.83 -8.03
CA SER A 189 13.94 15.50 -6.60
C SER A 189 15.08 16.09 -5.78
N VAL A 190 14.75 16.66 -4.63
CA VAL A 190 15.72 17.20 -3.67
C VAL A 190 15.35 16.71 -2.28
N VAL A 191 16.32 16.17 -1.55
CA VAL A 191 16.20 15.80 -0.14
C VAL A 191 17.36 16.40 0.62
N LYS A 192 17.07 17.08 1.71
CA LYS A 192 18.08 17.71 2.57
C LYS A 192 17.78 17.47 4.04
N THR A 193 18.72 16.88 4.75
CA THR A 193 18.70 16.76 6.21
C THR A 193 19.54 17.86 6.84
N VAL A 194 19.02 18.47 7.89
CA VAL A 194 19.70 19.50 8.70
C VAL A 194 19.58 19.13 10.16
N ARG A 195 20.68 19.20 10.90
CA ARG A 195 20.73 18.99 12.34
C ARG A 195 21.11 20.29 13.04
N LEU A 196 20.28 20.72 13.98
CA LEU A 196 20.49 21.92 14.80
C LEU A 196 20.85 21.49 16.22
N GLY A 197 22.15 21.27 16.46
CA GLY A 197 22.64 20.69 17.70
C GLY A 197 22.22 19.22 17.83
N GLU A 198 22.17 18.75 19.10
CA GLU A 198 21.87 17.34 19.40
C GLU A 198 20.37 17.05 19.54
N ARG A 199 19.56 18.09 19.68
CA ARG A 199 18.13 17.94 20.07
C ARG A 199 17.14 18.16 18.95
N LEU A 200 17.51 18.85 17.87
CA LEU A 200 16.58 19.16 16.80
C LEU A 200 17.20 18.77 15.45
N SER A 201 16.48 17.96 14.71
CA SER A 201 16.85 17.56 13.36
C SER A 201 15.62 17.63 12.47
N PHE A 202 15.81 18.04 11.20
CA PHE A 202 14.72 18.03 10.25
C PHE A 202 15.22 17.66 8.85
N ARG A 203 14.34 17.06 8.08
CA ARG A 203 14.51 16.79 6.66
C ARG A 203 13.46 17.58 5.90
N VAL A 204 13.86 18.23 4.83
CA VAL A 204 12.98 18.78 3.81
C VAL A 204 13.19 18.03 2.51
N SER A 205 12.11 17.76 1.81
CA SER A 205 12.16 17.16 0.48
C SER A 205 11.13 17.79 -0.42
N GLY A 206 11.37 17.70 -1.72
CA GLY A 206 10.41 18.14 -2.72
C GLY A 206 10.84 17.73 -4.10
N GLY A 207 9.87 17.68 -4.99
CA GLY A 207 10.12 17.29 -6.37
C GLY A 207 8.98 17.60 -7.29
N PHE A 208 9.28 17.39 -8.55
CA PHE A 208 8.34 17.55 -9.67
C PHE A 208 8.58 16.44 -10.67
N ASP A 209 7.50 15.76 -11.06
CA ASP A 209 7.48 14.76 -12.10
C ASP A 209 6.52 15.17 -13.22
N HIS A 210 6.92 14.94 -14.46
CA HIS A 210 6.09 15.12 -15.64
C HIS A 210 6.39 14.04 -16.67
N GLN A 211 5.35 13.61 -17.41
CA GLN A 211 5.49 12.76 -18.59
C GLN A 211 4.27 12.90 -19.49
N ASN A 212 4.42 12.59 -20.77
CA ASN A 212 3.27 12.48 -21.65
C ASN A 212 2.45 11.22 -21.33
N GLU A 213 1.13 11.32 -21.51
CA GLU A 213 0.24 10.17 -21.46
C GLU A 213 0.56 9.21 -22.63
N TRP A 214 0.38 7.91 -22.40
CA TRP A 214 0.60 6.90 -23.43
C TRP A 214 -0.24 7.14 -24.68
N LYS A 215 0.26 6.70 -25.81
CA LYS A 215 -0.46 6.82 -27.08
C LYS A 215 -1.75 6.01 -27.04
N ASN A 216 -2.80 6.65 -27.47
CA ASN A 216 -4.14 6.09 -27.50
C ASN A 216 -4.44 5.50 -28.89
N THR A 217 -5.02 4.31 -28.89
CA THR A 217 -5.53 3.66 -30.11
C THR A 217 -7.05 3.81 -30.27
N SER A 218 -7.74 4.33 -29.23
CA SER A 218 -9.20 4.52 -29.22
C SER A 218 -9.60 5.91 -29.73
N THR A 219 -10.58 5.97 -30.58
CA THR A 219 -11.20 7.23 -31.07
C THR A 219 -12.28 7.76 -30.13
N VAL A 220 -12.63 7.01 -29.10
CA VAL A 220 -13.76 7.33 -28.18
C VAL A 220 -13.37 8.34 -27.10
N VAL A 221 -12.07 8.50 -26.81
CA VAL A 221 -11.60 9.38 -25.73
C VAL A 221 -11.45 10.81 -26.23
N LEU A 222 -12.20 11.74 -25.65
CA LEU A 222 -12.12 13.17 -25.98
C LEU A 222 -10.80 13.76 -25.45
N ALA A 223 -10.28 14.78 -26.14
CA ALA A 223 -9.06 15.49 -25.72
C ALA A 223 -9.20 16.11 -24.32
N SER A 224 -10.38 16.57 -23.94
CA SER A 224 -10.68 17.10 -22.59
C SER A 224 -10.62 16.07 -21.48
N GLN A 225 -10.60 14.78 -21.80
CA GLN A 225 -10.46 13.67 -20.85
C GLN A 225 -9.01 13.27 -20.62
N ARG A 226 -8.05 13.87 -21.33
CA ARG A 226 -6.63 13.55 -21.25
C ARG A 226 -5.88 14.61 -20.47
N HIS A 227 -5.10 14.16 -19.53
CA HIS A 227 -4.07 14.95 -18.86
C HIS A 227 -2.76 14.19 -18.87
N ASN A 228 -1.69 14.86 -19.26
CA ASN A 228 -0.35 14.34 -19.06
C ASN A 228 -0.09 14.24 -17.55
N PRO A 229 0.39 13.09 -17.04
CA PRO A 229 0.73 12.95 -15.65
C PRO A 229 1.77 13.98 -15.24
N SER A 230 1.44 14.73 -14.19
CA SER A 230 2.37 15.68 -13.56
C SER A 230 2.06 15.77 -12.06
N THR A 231 3.10 15.85 -11.23
CA THR A 231 2.96 15.95 -9.79
C THR A 231 4.05 16.84 -9.21
N ALA A 232 3.65 17.82 -8.40
CA ALA A 232 4.55 18.59 -7.55
C ALA A 232 4.31 18.23 -6.09
N ARG A 233 5.38 18.05 -5.31
CA ARG A 233 5.29 17.67 -3.89
C ARG A 233 6.33 18.36 -3.05
N ALA A 234 6.01 18.56 -1.76
CA ALA A 234 6.92 19.08 -0.76
C ALA A 234 6.63 18.46 0.60
N ASN A 235 7.68 18.11 1.34
CA ASN A 235 7.57 17.48 2.65
C ASN A 235 8.53 18.09 3.66
N ILE A 236 8.13 18.05 4.91
CA ILE A 236 8.98 18.34 6.07
C ILE A 236 8.80 17.23 7.11
N ASP A 237 9.89 16.84 7.74
CA ASP A 237 9.94 15.84 8.81
C ASP A 237 10.92 16.35 9.86
N ALA A 238 10.42 16.72 11.01
CA ALA A 238 11.19 17.30 12.12
C ALA A 238 11.13 16.40 13.35
N VAL A 239 12.27 16.15 13.97
CA VAL A 239 12.40 15.38 15.22
C VAL A 239 13.06 16.24 16.27
N ALA A 240 12.35 16.45 17.38
CA ALA A 240 12.82 17.15 18.56
C ALA A 240 13.01 16.16 19.73
N GLN A 241 14.22 16.11 20.29
CA GLN A 241 14.49 15.40 21.55
C GLN A 241 14.11 16.32 22.70
N LEU A 242 12.95 16.08 23.35
CA LEU A 242 12.46 16.92 24.43
C LEU A 242 13.25 16.68 25.72
N ASN A 243 13.57 15.42 25.99
CA ASN A 243 14.47 14.95 27.05
C ASN A 243 15.03 13.58 26.68
N ASP A 244 15.84 12.95 27.53
CA ASP A 244 16.51 11.67 27.22
C ASP A 244 15.55 10.51 26.91
N LYS A 245 14.28 10.63 27.33
CA LYS A 245 13.26 9.58 27.20
C LYS A 245 12.10 9.96 26.29
N THR A 246 12.05 11.20 25.80
CA THR A 246 10.88 11.71 25.09
C THR A 246 11.28 12.39 23.79
N THR A 247 10.68 11.96 22.67
CA THR A 247 10.84 12.57 21.34
C THR A 247 9.50 13.01 20.80
N LEU A 248 9.50 14.16 20.13
CA LEU A 248 8.38 14.64 19.32
C LEU A 248 8.82 14.65 17.85
N ARG A 249 8.06 14.01 16.98
CA ARG A 249 8.22 14.06 15.53
C ARG A 249 7.02 14.76 14.92
N VAL A 250 7.27 15.71 14.03
CA VAL A 250 6.24 16.44 13.28
C VAL A 250 6.52 16.29 11.80
N GLU A 251 5.55 15.80 11.06
CA GLU A 251 5.63 15.52 9.63
C GLU A 251 4.54 16.31 8.91
N GLY A 252 4.92 17.05 7.86
CA GLY A 252 3.99 17.77 6.99
C GLY A 252 4.23 17.39 5.54
N SER A 253 3.17 17.28 4.74
CA SER A 253 3.29 17.00 3.31
C SER A 253 2.24 17.71 2.48
N LEU A 254 2.62 18.10 1.27
CA LEU A 254 1.80 18.70 0.25
C LEU A 254 2.01 17.96 -1.06
N SER A 255 0.94 17.68 -1.79
CA SER A 255 1.02 17.14 -3.15
C SER A 255 -0.09 17.71 -4.03
N ASN A 256 0.27 18.01 -5.28
CA ASN A 256 -0.67 18.46 -6.29
C ASN A 256 -0.37 17.70 -7.59
N GLY A 257 -1.26 16.76 -7.93
CA GLY A 257 -1.12 15.87 -9.08
C GLY A 257 -2.24 16.05 -10.10
N ALA A 258 -1.90 15.84 -11.36
CA ALA A 258 -2.86 15.73 -12.46
C ALA A 258 -2.51 14.51 -13.31
N SER A 259 -3.52 13.76 -13.74
CA SER A 259 -3.36 12.59 -14.60
C SER A 259 -4.67 12.25 -15.30
N SER A 260 -4.63 11.31 -16.22
CA SER A 260 -5.83 10.64 -16.70
C SER A 260 -5.96 9.29 -16.01
N GLN A 261 -7.18 8.92 -15.65
CA GLN A 261 -7.43 7.70 -14.88
C GLN A 261 -8.67 6.95 -15.40
N VAL A 262 -8.61 5.64 -15.32
CA VAL A 262 -9.76 4.75 -15.42
C VAL A 262 -10.42 4.70 -14.05
N ILE A 263 -11.61 5.25 -13.94
CA ILE A 263 -12.35 5.29 -12.68
C ILE A 263 -13.09 3.96 -12.44
N SER A 264 -13.70 3.78 -11.28
CA SER A 264 -14.42 2.54 -10.91
C SER A 264 -15.57 2.17 -11.86
N THR A 265 -16.04 3.12 -12.67
CA THR A 265 -16.96 2.87 -13.79
C THR A 265 -16.27 2.39 -15.05
N PHE A 266 -14.98 2.09 -15.03
CA PHE A 266 -14.11 1.81 -16.16
C PHE A 266 -14.13 2.87 -17.29
N ALA A 267 -14.70 4.04 -17.00
CA ALA A 267 -14.62 5.20 -17.87
C ALA A 267 -13.26 5.89 -17.64
N TYR A 268 -12.70 6.44 -18.73
CA TYR A 268 -11.47 7.22 -18.67
C TYR A 268 -11.81 8.69 -18.40
N ALA A 269 -11.13 9.30 -17.44
CA ALA A 269 -11.41 10.66 -16.99
C ALA A 269 -10.14 11.42 -16.63
N ALA A 270 -10.12 12.70 -16.93
CA ALA A 270 -9.15 13.63 -16.37
C ALA A 270 -9.31 13.72 -14.85
N HIS A 271 -8.21 13.69 -14.12
CA HIS A 271 -8.20 13.65 -12.67
C HIS A 271 -7.14 14.60 -12.12
N ARG A 272 -7.53 15.40 -11.12
CA ARG A 272 -6.62 16.24 -10.34
C ARG A 272 -6.80 15.93 -8.89
N VAL A 273 -5.70 15.79 -8.17
CA VAL A 273 -5.68 15.47 -6.74
C VAL A 273 -4.73 16.42 -6.04
N LYS A 274 -5.24 17.12 -5.04
CA LYS A 274 -4.45 17.88 -4.09
C LYS A 274 -4.60 17.24 -2.73
N THR A 275 -3.49 16.96 -2.06
CA THR A 275 -3.47 16.42 -0.70
C THR A 275 -2.56 17.26 0.18
N ASP A 276 -3.07 17.59 1.36
CA ASP A 276 -2.31 18.24 2.42
C ASP A 276 -2.36 17.34 3.66
N SER A 277 -1.28 17.26 4.42
CA SER A 277 -1.30 16.51 5.67
C SER A 277 -0.35 17.07 6.72
N LEU A 278 -0.76 16.89 7.97
CA LEU A 278 0.06 17.16 9.14
C LEU A 278 -0.07 16.01 10.11
N LYS A 279 1.07 15.56 10.67
CA LYS A 279 1.14 14.50 11.64
C LYS A 279 2.09 14.89 12.78
N ALA A 280 1.72 14.56 14.01
CA ALA A 280 2.58 14.65 15.19
C ALA A 280 2.62 13.29 15.89
N THR A 281 3.80 12.85 16.29
CA THR A 281 4.03 11.61 17.05
C THR A 281 4.90 11.91 18.25
N LEU A 282 4.38 11.65 19.43
CA LEU A 282 5.10 11.71 20.70
C LEU A 282 5.46 10.28 21.12
N ASN A 283 6.74 10.01 21.31
CA ASN A 283 7.21 8.75 21.88
C ASN A 283 7.83 9.04 23.25
N ALA A 284 7.46 8.26 24.27
CA ALA A 284 7.98 8.39 25.61
C ALA A 284 8.34 7.03 26.22
N ASP A 285 9.58 6.89 26.70
CA ASP A 285 10.01 5.75 27.50
C ASP A 285 9.60 5.99 28.95
N THR A 286 8.65 5.21 29.42
CA THR A 286 8.07 5.34 30.75
C THR A 286 8.39 4.09 31.59
N LYS A 287 8.19 4.18 32.89
CA LYS A 287 8.31 3.01 33.78
C LYS A 287 7.28 1.91 33.49
N TYR A 288 6.25 2.20 32.68
CA TYR A 288 5.20 1.25 32.33
C TYR A 288 5.41 0.63 30.97
N GLY A 289 6.17 1.27 30.08
CA GLY A 289 6.43 0.81 28.72
C GLY A 289 6.81 1.94 27.77
N LEU A 290 6.85 1.63 26.50
CA LEU A 290 7.05 2.56 25.38
C LEU A 290 5.70 3.13 24.97
N PHE A 291 5.38 4.31 25.49
CA PHE A 291 4.16 5.02 25.16
C PHE A 291 4.32 5.81 23.85
N GLN A 292 3.34 5.69 22.96
CA GLN A 292 3.25 6.49 21.76
C GLN A 292 1.88 7.16 21.67
N ALA A 293 1.87 8.46 21.45
CA ALA A 293 0.67 9.21 21.07
C ALA A 293 0.86 9.79 19.67
N GLN A 294 -0.09 9.58 18.79
CA GLN A 294 -0.05 10.07 17.42
C GLN A 294 -1.35 10.79 17.09
N ALA A 295 -1.23 11.90 16.40
CA ALA A 295 -2.36 12.61 15.78
C ALA A 295 -1.99 12.97 14.35
N TYR A 296 -2.91 12.75 13.39
CA TYR A 296 -2.72 13.27 12.03
C TYR A 296 -4.04 13.70 11.39
N ARG A 297 -3.92 14.62 10.45
CA ARG A 297 -4.99 15.05 9.56
C ARG A 297 -4.52 14.94 8.11
N ASN A 298 -5.39 14.42 7.25
CA ASN A 298 -5.25 14.44 5.80
C ASN A 298 -6.43 15.20 5.22
N ASP A 299 -6.16 16.16 4.36
CA ASP A 299 -7.15 16.90 3.58
C ASP A 299 -6.97 16.55 2.10
N LEU A 300 -8.04 16.19 1.43
CA LEU A 300 -8.08 15.82 0.03
C LEU A 300 -9.03 16.71 -0.74
N ASP A 301 -8.57 17.25 -1.86
CA ASP A 301 -9.39 17.91 -2.89
C ASP A 301 -9.16 17.18 -4.22
N ALA A 302 -10.11 16.36 -4.63
CA ALA A 302 -10.05 15.60 -5.85
C ALA A 302 -11.10 16.08 -6.86
N LEU A 303 -10.66 16.40 -8.08
CA LEU A 303 -11.48 16.90 -9.16
C LEU A 303 -11.46 15.92 -10.34
N THR A 304 -12.64 15.47 -10.74
CA THR A 304 -12.89 14.78 -12.02
C THR A 304 -13.90 15.59 -12.83
N PRO A 305 -14.03 15.37 -14.16
CA PRO A 305 -15.01 16.11 -14.94
C PRO A 305 -16.42 16.07 -14.33
N GLY A 306 -16.96 17.25 -14.01
CA GLY A 306 -18.27 17.41 -13.40
C GLY A 306 -18.38 17.04 -11.92
N ARG A 307 -17.25 16.75 -11.21
CA ARG A 307 -17.29 16.33 -9.80
C ARG A 307 -16.07 16.78 -9.03
N ARG A 308 -16.31 17.25 -7.82
CA ARG A 308 -15.28 17.55 -6.83
C ARG A 308 -15.59 16.80 -5.54
N TYR A 309 -14.57 16.21 -4.96
CA TYR A 309 -14.63 15.50 -3.69
C TYR A 309 -13.71 16.19 -2.70
N LEU A 310 -14.26 16.59 -1.57
CA LEU A 310 -13.50 17.11 -0.43
C LEU A 310 -13.58 16.07 0.67
N ASN A 311 -12.45 15.48 1.04
CA ASN A 311 -12.41 14.45 2.06
C ASN A 311 -11.40 14.80 3.14
N ASP A 312 -11.87 14.90 4.37
CA ASP A 312 -11.08 15.19 5.55
C ASP A 312 -11.02 13.96 6.45
N ILE A 313 -9.82 13.58 6.86
CA ILE A 313 -9.59 12.46 7.77
C ILE A 313 -8.75 12.97 8.92
N THR A 314 -9.24 12.83 10.16
CA THR A 314 -8.47 13.07 11.38
C THR A 314 -8.37 11.79 12.20
N VAL A 315 -7.18 11.44 12.63
CA VAL A 315 -6.92 10.24 13.42
C VAL A 315 -6.10 10.59 14.65
N TYR A 316 -6.51 10.04 15.79
CA TYR A 316 -5.78 10.04 17.05
C TYR A 316 -5.53 8.60 17.45
N SER A 317 -4.31 8.27 17.82
CA SER A 317 -3.98 6.94 18.36
C SER A 317 -3.09 7.04 19.58
N LEU A 318 -3.32 6.13 20.51
CA LEU A 318 -2.50 5.92 21.70
C LEU A 318 -2.08 4.46 21.73
N GLU A 319 -0.80 4.21 21.94
CA GLU A 319 -0.26 2.86 22.09
C GLU A 319 0.68 2.79 23.28
N ASP A 320 0.69 1.65 23.96
CA ASP A 320 1.68 1.31 24.96
C ASP A 320 2.22 -0.09 24.73
N LEU A 321 3.53 -0.20 24.64
CA LEU A 321 4.26 -1.44 24.44
C LEU A 321 5.12 -1.72 25.66
N PHE A 322 4.85 -2.80 26.36
CA PHE A 322 5.61 -3.20 27.55
C PHE A 322 5.97 -4.68 27.56
N LYS A 323 6.95 -5.02 28.39
CA LYS A 323 7.42 -6.40 28.56
C LYS A 323 7.11 -6.92 29.95
N ILE A 324 6.69 -8.17 30.03
CA ILE A 324 6.56 -8.91 31.29
C ILE A 324 7.60 -10.03 31.27
N GLY A 325 8.68 -9.84 32.03
CA GLY A 325 9.87 -10.68 31.95
C GLY A 325 10.53 -10.61 30.57
N ALA A 326 11.27 -11.64 30.21
CA ALA A 326 11.97 -11.74 28.93
C ALA A 326 11.09 -12.36 27.80
N ALA A 327 10.01 -13.04 28.18
CA ALA A 327 9.26 -13.89 27.28
C ALA A 327 8.00 -13.22 26.68
N HIS A 328 7.47 -12.19 27.31
CA HIS A 328 6.20 -11.61 26.90
C HIS A 328 6.36 -10.14 26.50
N THR A 329 5.89 -9.79 25.33
CA THR A 329 5.73 -8.40 24.88
C THR A 329 4.25 -8.17 24.63
N ILE A 330 3.69 -7.14 25.23
CA ILE A 330 2.27 -6.79 25.13
C ILE A 330 2.16 -5.37 24.57
N ARG A 331 1.25 -5.17 23.64
CA ARG A 331 0.89 -3.86 23.10
C ARG A 331 -0.61 -3.65 23.26
N PHE A 332 -1.00 -2.54 23.84
CA PHE A 332 -2.36 -2.03 23.78
C PHE A 332 -2.44 -0.81 22.90
N GLY A 333 -3.53 -0.69 22.17
CA GLY A 333 -3.79 0.44 21.30
C GLY A 333 -5.23 0.91 21.40
N LEU A 334 -5.43 2.21 21.20
CA LEU A 334 -6.73 2.84 21.04
C LEU A 334 -6.64 3.85 19.92
N GLU A 335 -7.49 3.70 18.90
CA GLU A 335 -7.60 4.65 17.79
C GLU A 335 -8.99 5.29 17.78
N TYR A 336 -9.01 6.60 17.56
CA TYR A 336 -10.21 7.34 17.18
C TYR A 336 -9.98 7.96 15.81
N ARG A 337 -10.93 7.76 14.91
CA ARG A 337 -10.89 8.29 13.54
C ARG A 337 -12.18 9.05 13.27
N ASP A 338 -12.07 10.21 12.65
CA ASP A 338 -13.17 10.97 12.07
C ASP A 338 -12.88 11.16 10.57
N ASN A 339 -13.82 10.75 9.72
CA ASN A 339 -13.70 10.79 8.28
C ASN A 339 -14.96 11.35 7.66
N GLN A 340 -14.82 12.43 6.89
CA GLN A 340 -15.93 13.14 6.28
C GLN A 340 -15.67 13.36 4.79
N LEU A 341 -16.68 13.11 3.98
CA LEU A 341 -16.71 13.40 2.55
C LEU A 341 -17.82 14.38 2.23
N ASP A 342 -17.46 15.47 1.56
CA ASP A 342 -18.37 16.40 0.92
C ASP A 342 -18.37 16.14 -0.59
N THR A 343 -19.55 15.95 -1.17
CA THR A 343 -19.73 15.78 -2.61
C THR A 343 -20.34 17.04 -3.19
N ALA A 344 -19.52 17.96 -3.65
CA ALA A 344 -19.94 19.29 -4.13
C ALA A 344 -20.92 19.27 -5.32
N SER A 345 -21.19 18.11 -5.94
CA SER A 345 -22.26 17.96 -6.95
C SER A 345 -23.68 18.11 -6.37
N PHE A 346 -23.80 17.98 -5.03
CA PHE A 346 -25.04 18.18 -4.29
C PHE A 346 -24.70 19.05 -3.08
N GLU A 347 -24.80 20.37 -3.25
CA GLU A 347 -24.41 21.36 -2.24
C GLU A 347 -24.93 21.00 -0.85
N GLY A 348 -24.03 20.94 0.12
CA GLY A 348 -24.32 20.64 1.52
C GLY A 348 -24.60 19.17 1.84
N ALA A 349 -24.50 18.24 0.88
CA ALA A 349 -24.61 16.81 1.16
C ALA A 349 -23.26 16.27 1.67
N LYS A 350 -23.27 15.72 2.89
CA LYS A 350 -22.08 15.15 3.54
C LYS A 350 -22.36 13.75 4.04
N ILE A 351 -21.38 12.87 3.87
CA ILE A 351 -21.34 11.54 4.47
C ILE A 351 -20.10 11.42 5.36
N SER A 352 -20.25 10.92 6.56
CA SER A 352 -19.15 10.76 7.50
C SER A 352 -19.27 9.48 8.30
N TYR A 353 -18.15 9.01 8.81
CA TYR A 353 -18.15 8.03 9.89
C TYR A 353 -17.08 8.40 10.93
N THR A 354 -17.34 8.04 12.18
CA THR A 354 -16.33 7.96 13.22
C THR A 354 -16.03 6.50 13.54
N VAL A 355 -14.78 6.21 13.91
CA VAL A 355 -14.38 4.87 14.37
C VAL A 355 -13.72 4.98 15.73
N LEU A 356 -14.15 4.15 16.67
CA LEU A 356 -13.43 3.89 17.91
C LEU A 356 -12.93 2.45 17.88
N ALA A 357 -11.61 2.26 18.02
CA ALA A 357 -11.00 0.96 17.84
C ALA A 357 -9.96 0.63 18.92
N PRO A 358 -10.34 -0.06 19.99
CA PRO A 358 -9.39 -0.71 20.89
C PRO A 358 -8.72 -1.92 20.24
N SER A 359 -7.44 -2.12 20.52
CA SER A 359 -6.65 -3.25 20.07
C SER A 359 -5.70 -3.76 21.15
N ALA A 360 -5.36 -5.03 21.05
CA ALA A 360 -4.36 -5.67 21.90
C ALA A 360 -3.53 -6.64 21.09
N MET A 361 -2.25 -6.75 21.41
CA MET A 361 -1.35 -7.75 20.85
C MET A 361 -0.48 -8.34 21.98
N TRP A 362 -0.30 -9.64 21.91
CA TRP A 362 0.57 -10.40 22.79
C TRP A 362 1.55 -11.22 21.96
N ASN A 363 2.83 -10.98 22.14
CA ASN A 363 3.90 -11.77 21.59
C ASN A 363 4.57 -12.56 22.73
N TRP A 364 4.60 -13.89 22.58
CA TRP A 364 5.12 -14.82 23.57
C TRP A 364 6.25 -15.67 22.99
N VAL A 365 7.44 -15.50 23.51
CA VAL A 365 8.60 -16.38 23.27
C VAL A 365 8.49 -17.57 24.20
N VAL A 366 7.83 -18.64 23.74
CA VAL A 366 7.58 -19.87 24.50
C VAL A 366 8.89 -20.59 24.81
N SER A 367 9.79 -20.58 23.83
CA SER A 367 11.13 -21.15 23.93
C SER A 367 12.06 -20.48 22.90
N PRO A 368 13.37 -20.73 22.91
CA PRO A 368 14.28 -20.22 21.88
C PRO A 368 13.90 -20.64 20.45
N LYS A 369 13.07 -21.69 20.32
CA LYS A 369 12.61 -22.22 19.01
C LYS A 369 11.19 -21.81 18.64
N LEU A 370 10.35 -21.42 19.59
CA LEU A 370 8.93 -21.17 19.35
C LEU A 370 8.51 -19.79 19.86
N ALA A 371 8.01 -18.96 18.97
CA ALA A 371 7.34 -17.70 19.28
C ALA A 371 5.89 -17.76 18.79
N LEU A 372 4.97 -17.27 19.61
CA LEU A 372 3.55 -17.14 19.33
C LEU A 372 3.15 -15.68 19.39
N THR A 373 2.25 -15.27 18.51
CA THR A 373 1.67 -13.92 18.50
C THR A 373 0.18 -14.02 18.34
N ALA A 374 -0.54 -13.23 19.13
CA ALA A 374 -1.98 -13.04 19.00
C ALA A 374 -2.30 -11.54 19.04
N ALA A 375 -3.07 -11.08 18.08
CA ALA A 375 -3.56 -9.71 18.03
C ALA A 375 -5.06 -9.70 17.74
N ALA A 376 -5.77 -8.80 18.38
CA ALA A 376 -7.19 -8.55 18.18
C ALA A 376 -7.47 -7.05 18.18
N ARG A 377 -8.43 -6.65 17.37
CA ARG A 377 -8.93 -5.27 17.28
C ARG A 377 -10.44 -5.30 17.05
N VAL A 378 -11.15 -4.41 17.71
CA VAL A 378 -12.58 -4.21 17.52
C VAL A 378 -12.79 -2.80 16.97
N ASP A 379 -13.34 -2.70 15.76
CA ASP A 379 -13.66 -1.42 15.12
C ASP A 379 -15.17 -1.17 15.27
N LYS A 380 -15.53 -0.10 15.98
CA LYS A 380 -16.91 0.41 16.06
C LYS A 380 -17.02 1.65 15.20
N LEU A 381 -17.61 1.50 14.01
CA LEU A 381 -17.87 2.55 13.05
C LEU A 381 -19.29 3.09 13.24
N SER A 382 -19.44 4.42 13.40
CA SER A 382 -20.71 5.12 13.48
C SER A 382 -20.88 5.98 12.24
N LEU A 383 -21.83 5.60 11.36
CA LEU A 383 -22.12 6.25 10.08
C LEU A 383 -23.13 7.37 10.29
N LYS A 384 -22.98 8.48 9.54
CA LYS A 384 -23.92 9.60 9.51
C LYS A 384 -23.96 10.25 8.14
N ARG A 385 -25.14 10.72 7.74
CA ARG A 385 -25.33 11.56 6.57
C ARG A 385 -26.10 12.83 6.94
N THR A 386 -25.76 13.96 6.33
CA THR A 386 -26.44 15.24 6.49
C THR A 386 -26.63 15.92 5.14
N GLY A 387 -27.49 16.94 5.12
CA GLY A 387 -27.71 17.77 3.93
C GLY A 387 -28.82 17.26 3.01
N PRO A 388 -29.04 17.95 1.90
CA PRO A 388 -30.16 17.73 1.01
C PRO A 388 -30.00 16.45 0.16
N PHE A 389 -31.10 16.09 -0.48
CA PHE A 389 -31.14 15.08 -1.54
C PHE A 389 -31.43 15.77 -2.89
N PRO A 390 -31.13 15.08 -4.02
CA PRO A 390 -31.44 15.63 -5.33
C PRO A 390 -32.91 15.99 -5.49
N VAL A 391 -33.20 17.04 -6.27
CA VAL A 391 -34.56 17.41 -6.61
C VAL A 391 -35.25 16.23 -7.31
N GLY A 392 -36.48 15.89 -6.85
CA GLY A 392 -37.23 14.74 -7.38
C GLY A 392 -36.89 13.39 -6.70
N ALA A 393 -36.03 13.37 -5.68
CA ALA A 393 -35.84 12.19 -4.86
C ALA A 393 -37.11 11.82 -4.11
N SER A 394 -37.53 10.56 -4.15
CA SER A 394 -38.75 10.09 -3.46
C SER A 394 -38.55 9.88 -1.95
N GLN A 395 -37.33 9.68 -1.52
CA GLN A 395 -36.97 9.52 -0.11
C GLN A 395 -35.87 10.52 0.24
N THR A 396 -36.04 11.25 1.35
CA THR A 396 -35.17 12.34 1.78
C THR A 396 -34.80 12.23 3.27
N ASN A 397 -34.80 11.01 3.82
CA ASN A 397 -34.58 10.78 5.24
C ASN A 397 -33.12 10.42 5.52
N ASN A 398 -32.34 11.36 6.07
CA ASN A 398 -30.96 11.13 6.49
C ASN A 398 -30.79 10.09 7.61
N ALA A 399 -31.85 9.83 8.40
CA ALA A 399 -31.79 8.85 9.50
C ALA A 399 -31.51 7.41 9.03
N LEU A 400 -31.68 7.08 7.75
CA LEU A 400 -31.29 5.81 7.18
C LEU A 400 -29.76 5.54 7.30
N TRP A 401 -28.97 6.60 7.47
CA TRP A 401 -27.53 6.56 7.66
C TRP A 401 -27.09 6.58 9.13
N ASP A 402 -28.00 6.72 10.10
CA ASP A 402 -27.67 6.64 11.53
C ASP A 402 -27.49 5.15 11.88
N ARG A 403 -26.31 4.62 11.55
CA ARG A 403 -25.99 3.21 11.67
C ARG A 403 -24.64 2.98 12.36
N ASN A 404 -24.58 1.94 13.20
CA ASN A 404 -23.35 1.43 13.77
C ASN A 404 -22.96 0.11 13.11
N ILE A 405 -21.69 -0.03 12.72
CA ILE A 405 -21.09 -1.26 12.22
C ILE A 405 -19.98 -1.62 13.21
N THR A 406 -20.02 -2.83 13.76
CA THR A 406 -19.00 -3.31 14.69
C THR A 406 -18.39 -4.59 14.15
N GLU A 407 -17.07 -4.58 13.95
CA GLU A 407 -16.34 -5.72 13.40
C GLU A 407 -15.09 -6.02 14.23
N THR A 408 -14.72 -7.31 14.27
CA THR A 408 -13.52 -7.77 14.97
C THR A 408 -12.51 -8.30 13.97
N SER A 409 -11.27 -7.84 14.08
CA SER A 409 -10.12 -8.34 13.33
C SER A 409 -9.22 -9.16 14.25
N ILE A 410 -8.64 -10.25 13.73
CA ILE A 410 -7.79 -11.19 14.48
C ILE A 410 -6.57 -11.54 13.62
N ASN A 411 -5.40 -11.52 14.24
CA ASN A 411 -4.17 -12.06 13.65
C ASN A 411 -3.50 -13.00 14.66
N LEU A 412 -3.27 -14.25 14.25
CA LEU A 412 -2.53 -15.25 15.02
C LEU A 412 -1.32 -15.69 14.21
N GLY A 413 -0.18 -15.84 14.86
CA GLY A 413 1.05 -16.30 14.24
C GLY A 413 1.84 -17.22 15.15
N ALA A 414 2.45 -18.24 14.57
CA ALA A 414 3.42 -19.11 15.21
C ALA A 414 4.67 -19.20 14.33
N VAL A 415 5.84 -18.94 14.90
CA VAL A 415 7.14 -19.09 14.24
C VAL A 415 7.92 -20.15 14.99
N TYR A 416 8.29 -21.23 14.29
CA TYR A 416 9.06 -22.35 14.85
C TYR A 416 10.39 -22.51 14.11
N LYS A 417 11.49 -22.33 14.83
CA LYS A 417 12.86 -22.52 14.32
C LYS A 417 13.21 -24.01 14.39
N LEU A 418 13.17 -24.71 13.24
CA LEU A 418 13.58 -26.10 13.12
C LEU A 418 15.08 -26.26 13.35
N SER A 419 15.86 -25.34 12.77
CA SER A 419 17.30 -25.21 12.89
C SER A 419 17.71 -23.73 12.87
N PRO A 420 18.98 -23.37 13.04
CA PRO A 420 19.43 -21.99 12.81
C PRO A 420 19.19 -21.48 11.39
N ALA A 421 19.06 -22.37 10.41
CA ALA A 421 18.86 -22.06 8.99
C ALA A 421 17.42 -22.27 8.51
N ASP A 422 16.57 -22.94 9.29
CA ASP A 422 15.24 -23.34 8.84
C ASP A 422 14.17 -22.84 9.81
N SER A 423 13.14 -22.20 9.28
CA SER A 423 11.97 -21.78 10.06
C SER A 423 10.66 -22.15 9.39
N LEU A 424 9.67 -22.48 10.20
CA LEU A 424 8.29 -22.66 9.81
C LEU A 424 7.46 -21.54 10.43
N ARG A 425 6.54 -20.97 9.65
CA ARG A 425 5.57 -20.00 10.13
C ARG A 425 4.18 -20.47 9.74
N ALA A 426 3.24 -20.45 10.70
CA ALA A 426 1.83 -20.66 10.48
C ALA A 426 1.09 -19.41 10.91
N THR A 427 0.16 -18.93 10.07
CA THR A 427 -0.65 -17.76 10.40
C THR A 427 -2.13 -18.00 10.13
N TYR A 428 -2.95 -17.38 10.95
CA TYR A 428 -4.38 -17.20 10.76
C TYR A 428 -4.71 -15.71 10.86
N ALA A 429 -5.50 -15.21 9.94
CA ALA A 429 -5.90 -13.82 9.96
C ALA A 429 -7.35 -13.65 9.51
N ARG A 430 -8.10 -12.83 10.25
CA ARG A 430 -9.43 -12.31 9.88
C ARG A 430 -9.32 -10.80 9.76
N GLY A 431 -9.51 -10.29 8.56
CA GLY A 431 -9.47 -8.85 8.25
C GLY A 431 -10.82 -8.34 7.79
N VAL A 432 -11.01 -7.03 7.93
CA VAL A 432 -12.24 -6.31 7.62
C VAL A 432 -11.99 -5.26 6.54
N GLN A 433 -12.74 -5.32 5.44
CA GLN A 433 -12.78 -4.30 4.41
C GLN A 433 -14.04 -3.46 4.58
N ALA A 434 -13.91 -2.28 5.15
CA ALA A 434 -15.02 -1.36 5.30
C ALA A 434 -15.49 -0.84 3.92
N PRO A 435 -16.80 -0.61 3.71
CA PRO A 435 -17.27 0.14 2.57
C PRO A 435 -16.73 1.57 2.59
N THR A 436 -16.47 2.13 1.40
CA THR A 436 -16.01 3.52 1.26
C THR A 436 -17.15 4.51 1.53
N LEU A 437 -16.80 5.77 1.78
CA LEU A 437 -17.81 6.81 2.00
C LEU A 437 -18.74 6.97 0.80
N LEU A 438 -18.23 6.86 -0.45
CA LEU A 438 -19.09 6.90 -1.65
C LEU A 438 -20.00 5.69 -1.75
N GLU A 439 -19.52 4.49 -1.42
CA GLU A 439 -20.35 3.28 -1.42
C GLU A 439 -21.46 3.34 -0.36
N LEU A 440 -21.19 3.96 0.79
CA LEU A 440 -22.14 4.07 1.89
C LEU A 440 -23.18 5.18 1.67
N GLY A 441 -22.80 6.33 1.09
CA GLY A 441 -23.71 7.46 1.08
C GLY A 441 -23.43 8.54 0.03
N GLY A 442 -22.48 8.31 -0.87
CA GLY A 442 -22.20 9.24 -1.95
C GLY A 442 -23.37 9.36 -2.93
N LEU A 443 -23.59 10.54 -3.47
CA LEU A 443 -24.55 10.79 -4.54
C LEU A 443 -23.78 11.27 -5.77
N LEU A 444 -23.92 10.57 -6.90
CA LEU A 444 -23.18 10.84 -8.12
C LEU A 444 -24.10 10.87 -9.33
N ILE A 445 -23.90 11.88 -10.17
CA ILE A 445 -24.48 11.93 -11.51
C ILE A 445 -23.35 11.61 -12.50
N PRO A 446 -23.42 10.51 -13.28
CA PRO A 446 -22.41 10.24 -14.30
C PRO A 446 -22.30 11.38 -15.34
N PRO A 447 -21.10 11.76 -15.80
CA PRO A 447 -20.90 12.90 -16.70
C PRO A 447 -21.64 12.82 -18.04
N ALA A 448 -21.95 11.60 -18.49
CA ALA A 448 -22.60 11.35 -19.78
C ALA A 448 -24.14 11.38 -19.72
N THR A 449 -24.73 11.68 -18.56
CA THR A 449 -26.19 11.68 -18.40
C THR A 449 -26.67 13.04 -17.95
N PRO A 450 -27.20 13.90 -18.85
CA PRO A 450 -27.74 15.20 -18.46
C PRO A 450 -29.02 15.04 -17.62
N ALA A 451 -29.17 15.89 -16.61
CA ALA A 451 -30.43 16.03 -15.88
C ALA A 451 -31.53 16.59 -16.81
N PRO A 452 -32.82 16.23 -16.61
CA PRO A 452 -33.42 15.42 -15.55
C PRO A 452 -33.62 13.93 -15.89
N THR A 453 -33.21 13.45 -17.05
CA THR A 453 -33.47 12.08 -17.54
C THR A 453 -32.22 11.19 -17.45
N GLY A 454 -31.30 11.46 -16.56
CA GLY A 454 -30.03 10.78 -16.43
C GLY A 454 -30.03 9.54 -15.52
N ALA A 455 -28.84 9.07 -15.22
CA ALA A 455 -28.60 8.05 -14.19
C ALA A 455 -28.14 8.72 -12.90
N LEU A 456 -28.60 8.22 -11.76
CA LEU A 456 -28.14 8.58 -10.43
C LEU A 456 -27.44 7.38 -9.80
N ILE A 457 -26.22 7.57 -9.32
CA ILE A 457 -25.55 6.58 -8.49
C ILE A 457 -25.68 7.03 -7.05
N THR A 458 -26.28 6.20 -6.21
CA THR A 458 -26.44 6.47 -4.79
C THR A 458 -25.71 5.44 -3.94
N GLY A 459 -25.11 5.89 -2.85
CA GLY A 459 -24.56 5.01 -1.85
C GLY A 459 -25.66 4.19 -1.15
N ASN A 460 -25.25 3.10 -0.51
CA ASN A 460 -26.13 2.18 0.20
C ASN A 460 -25.72 2.12 1.68
N PRO A 461 -26.50 2.70 2.60
CA PRO A 461 -26.19 2.62 4.03
C PRO A 461 -26.26 1.20 4.61
N THR A 462 -26.91 0.24 3.91
CA THR A 462 -27.05 -1.14 4.39
C THR A 462 -25.92 -2.08 3.96
N LEU A 463 -24.89 -1.55 3.25
CA LEU A 463 -23.73 -2.35 2.88
C LEU A 463 -23.04 -2.95 4.11
N GLU A 464 -22.71 -4.24 4.00
CA GLU A 464 -21.89 -4.95 4.99
C GLU A 464 -20.40 -4.87 4.60
N PRO A 465 -19.50 -4.81 5.58
CA PRO A 465 -18.07 -4.97 5.33
C PRO A 465 -17.79 -6.34 4.69
N ALA A 466 -16.82 -6.39 3.79
CA ALA A 466 -16.31 -7.67 3.33
C ALA A 466 -15.33 -8.23 4.36
N ILE A 467 -15.47 -9.52 4.65
CA ILE A 467 -14.62 -10.22 5.62
C ILE A 467 -13.66 -11.13 4.86
N VAL A 468 -12.39 -11.02 5.20
CA VAL A 468 -11.34 -11.83 4.60
C VAL A 468 -10.69 -12.71 5.66
N THR A 469 -10.78 -14.00 5.50
CA THR A 469 -10.15 -15.01 6.36
C THR A 469 -9.03 -15.70 5.59
N ASN A 470 -7.83 -15.73 6.14
CA ASN A 470 -6.64 -16.32 5.51
C ASN A 470 -5.96 -17.31 6.46
N TYR A 471 -5.51 -18.43 5.90
CA TYR A 471 -4.60 -19.38 6.53
C TYR A 471 -3.36 -19.50 5.68
N GLU A 472 -2.20 -19.49 6.30
CA GLU A 472 -0.93 -19.61 5.59
C GLU A 472 0.06 -20.48 6.37
N LEU A 473 0.81 -21.27 5.62
CA LEU A 473 1.98 -22.01 6.09
C LEU A 473 3.19 -21.61 5.23
N ALA A 474 4.25 -21.15 5.86
CA ALA A 474 5.48 -20.77 5.19
C ALA A 474 6.67 -21.57 5.74
N TYR A 475 7.59 -21.92 4.84
CA TYR A 475 8.89 -22.48 5.18
C TYR A 475 9.97 -21.59 4.57
N ASP A 476 10.85 -21.08 5.42
CA ASP A 476 11.99 -20.24 5.06
C ASP A 476 13.29 -20.98 5.37
N ARG A 477 14.25 -20.97 4.42
CA ARG A 477 15.55 -21.60 4.56
C ARG A 477 16.67 -20.66 4.17
N ASP A 478 17.62 -20.47 5.08
CA ASP A 478 18.90 -19.84 4.79
C ASP A 478 19.86 -20.91 4.25
N LEU A 479 20.59 -20.56 3.19
CA LEU A 479 21.60 -21.38 2.52
C LEU A 479 22.96 -20.67 2.61
N PRO A 480 23.63 -20.65 3.79
CA PRO A 480 24.83 -19.84 4.01
C PRO A 480 25.99 -20.17 3.07
N ALA A 481 26.16 -21.44 2.72
CA ALA A 481 27.19 -21.89 1.78
C ALA A 481 27.00 -21.30 0.37
N LEU A 482 25.76 -20.99 -0.02
CA LEU A 482 25.40 -20.38 -1.30
C LEU A 482 25.13 -18.89 -1.19
N LYS A 483 25.28 -18.30 -0.01
CA LYS A 483 24.89 -16.91 0.31
C LYS A 483 23.48 -16.58 -0.19
N ALA A 484 22.55 -17.53 -0.02
CA ALA A 484 21.20 -17.49 -0.58
C ALA A 484 20.14 -17.78 0.48
N LYS A 485 18.91 -17.36 0.18
CA LYS A 485 17.69 -17.65 0.95
C LYS A 485 16.63 -18.22 0.01
N ALA A 486 15.82 -19.14 0.50
CA ALA A 486 14.70 -19.71 -0.23
C ALA A 486 13.46 -19.75 0.65
N SER A 487 12.28 -19.56 0.07
CA SER A 487 11.00 -19.67 0.78
C SER A 487 9.93 -20.34 -0.06
N VAL A 488 9.06 -21.08 0.63
CA VAL A 488 7.85 -21.69 0.08
C VAL A 488 6.68 -21.32 0.97
N LYS A 489 5.59 -20.83 0.38
CA LYS A 489 4.39 -20.43 1.11
C LYS A 489 3.16 -21.04 0.47
N LEU A 490 2.30 -21.60 1.30
CA LEU A 490 0.99 -22.15 0.92
C LEU A 490 -0.08 -21.35 1.63
N PHE A 491 -1.09 -20.88 0.91
CA PHE A 491 -2.15 -20.09 1.51
C PHE A 491 -3.51 -20.40 0.92
N THR A 492 -4.54 -20.24 1.76
CA THR A 492 -5.95 -20.29 1.35
C THR A 492 -6.68 -19.10 1.97
N GLN A 493 -7.50 -18.45 1.19
CA GLN A 493 -8.24 -17.25 1.59
C GLN A 493 -9.71 -17.39 1.20
N LYS A 494 -10.60 -17.01 2.12
CA LYS A 494 -12.02 -16.81 1.86
C LYS A 494 -12.34 -15.33 1.99
N THR A 495 -13.10 -14.79 1.04
CA THR A 495 -13.67 -13.44 1.11
C THR A 495 -15.18 -13.56 1.08
N GLU A 496 -15.85 -12.99 2.07
CA GLU A 496 -17.31 -12.99 2.19
C GLU A 496 -17.83 -11.57 1.97
N SER A 497 -19.06 -11.47 1.46
CA SER A 497 -19.77 -10.20 1.27
C SER A 497 -19.03 -9.20 0.35
N ILE A 498 -18.45 -9.69 -0.75
CA ILE A 498 -17.81 -8.83 -1.76
C ILE A 498 -18.83 -7.85 -2.32
N LYS A 499 -18.47 -6.59 -2.39
CA LYS A 499 -19.31 -5.50 -2.90
C LYS A 499 -19.26 -5.46 -4.42
N GLY A 500 -20.42 -5.31 -5.06
CA GLY A 500 -20.55 -4.97 -6.47
C GLY A 500 -20.76 -3.48 -6.66
N GLN A 501 -20.20 -2.93 -7.72
CA GLN A 501 -20.16 -1.48 -7.90
C GLN A 501 -21.53 -0.87 -8.25
N PHE A 502 -22.40 -1.60 -8.95
CA PHE A 502 -23.73 -1.08 -9.32
C PHE A 502 -24.73 -2.21 -9.48
N SER A 503 -25.93 -2.03 -8.94
CA SER A 503 -27.09 -2.88 -9.23
C SER A 503 -28.30 -1.99 -9.53
N THR A 504 -29.15 -2.42 -10.45
CA THR A 504 -30.48 -1.86 -10.62
C THR A 504 -31.39 -2.52 -9.59
N ALA A 505 -31.95 -1.82 -8.74
CA ALA A 505 -33.09 -1.94 -7.85
C ALA A 505 -32.76 -1.20 -6.59
N ALA A 506 -33.42 -0.11 -6.39
CA ALA A 506 -33.36 0.56 -5.10
C ALA A 506 -33.95 -0.40 -4.07
N PRO A 507 -33.22 -0.81 -3.04
CA PRO A 507 -33.87 -1.37 -1.86
C PRO A 507 -34.84 -0.32 -1.32
N ASP A 508 -35.85 -0.73 -0.61
CA ASP A 508 -36.92 0.11 -0.08
C ASP A 508 -36.44 1.29 0.77
N ALA A 509 -35.19 1.28 1.18
CA ALA A 509 -34.59 2.28 2.05
C ALA A 509 -33.79 3.39 1.33
N LEU A 510 -33.55 3.30 0.01
CA LEU A 510 -32.70 4.27 -0.68
C LEU A 510 -33.49 5.39 -1.34
N PRO A 511 -32.95 6.65 -1.37
CA PRO A 511 -33.55 7.73 -2.14
C PRO A 511 -33.65 7.34 -3.61
N THR A 512 -34.85 7.37 -4.17
CA THR A 512 -35.10 7.12 -5.58
C THR A 512 -35.59 8.39 -6.24
N ALA A 513 -34.96 8.80 -7.35
CA ALA A 513 -35.46 9.89 -8.17
C ALA A 513 -36.57 9.37 -9.10
N THR A 514 -37.69 10.03 -9.16
CA THR A 514 -38.86 9.59 -9.93
C THR A 514 -38.62 9.57 -11.44
N THR A 515 -37.61 10.28 -11.95
CA THR A 515 -37.32 10.43 -13.38
C THR A 515 -35.93 9.87 -13.80
N TRP A 516 -35.15 9.33 -12.85
CA TRP A 516 -33.79 8.86 -13.08
C TRP A 516 -33.66 7.37 -12.87
N ALA A 517 -32.81 6.70 -13.67
CA ALA A 517 -32.38 5.35 -13.34
C ALA A 517 -31.46 5.40 -12.13
N VAL A 518 -31.83 4.74 -11.06
CA VAL A 518 -31.06 4.71 -9.81
C VAL A 518 -30.21 3.46 -9.73
N TYR A 519 -28.93 3.66 -9.52
CA TYR A 519 -27.93 2.59 -9.32
C TYR A 519 -27.37 2.67 -7.90
N THR A 520 -27.16 1.55 -7.27
CA THR A 520 -26.63 1.46 -5.92
C THR A 520 -25.61 0.33 -5.77
N TYR A 521 -24.86 0.35 -4.68
CA TYR A 521 -23.92 -0.70 -4.32
C TYR A 521 -24.61 -1.82 -3.54
N LYS A 522 -24.18 -3.08 -3.73
CA LYS A 522 -24.66 -4.23 -2.98
C LYS A 522 -23.52 -5.21 -2.68
N ASN A 523 -23.70 -6.03 -1.64
CA ASN A 523 -22.90 -7.23 -1.46
C ASN A 523 -23.43 -8.28 -2.46
N ILE A 524 -22.57 -8.82 -3.32
CA ILE A 524 -22.99 -9.58 -4.51
C ILE A 524 -22.37 -10.97 -4.62
N SER A 525 -21.30 -11.26 -3.89
CA SER A 525 -20.53 -12.47 -4.08
C SER A 525 -19.72 -12.82 -2.85
N ASP A 526 -19.42 -14.10 -2.70
CA ASP A 526 -18.27 -14.59 -1.95
C ASP A 526 -17.20 -15.06 -2.91
N SER A 527 -15.97 -15.26 -2.41
CA SER A 527 -14.87 -15.78 -3.21
C SER A 527 -13.93 -16.62 -2.37
N LYS A 528 -13.27 -17.58 -3.00
CA LYS A 528 -12.21 -18.39 -2.40
C LYS A 528 -10.97 -18.34 -3.27
N MET A 529 -9.81 -18.28 -2.64
CA MET A 529 -8.51 -18.33 -3.29
C MET A 529 -7.63 -19.39 -2.63
N ASN A 530 -6.89 -20.15 -3.45
CA ASN A 530 -5.77 -20.97 -3.00
C ASN A 530 -4.52 -20.53 -3.75
N GLY A 531 -3.35 -20.62 -3.11
CA GLY A 531 -2.14 -20.21 -3.79
C GLY A 531 -0.85 -20.75 -3.19
N VAL A 532 0.20 -20.61 -3.99
CA VAL A 532 1.58 -20.97 -3.65
C VAL A 532 2.50 -19.86 -4.08
N GLU A 533 3.44 -19.50 -3.22
CA GLU A 533 4.56 -18.62 -3.54
C GLU A 533 5.87 -19.35 -3.33
N LEU A 534 6.77 -19.25 -4.31
CA LEU A 534 8.15 -19.71 -4.25
C LEU A 534 9.04 -18.50 -4.45
N ALA A 535 10.05 -18.32 -3.61
CA ALA A 535 11.02 -17.26 -3.80
C ALA A 535 12.41 -17.73 -3.39
N ALA A 536 13.41 -17.26 -4.13
CA ALA A 536 14.81 -17.45 -3.80
C ALA A 536 15.61 -16.20 -4.17
N SER A 537 16.62 -15.88 -3.38
CA SER A 537 17.52 -14.77 -3.66
C SER A 537 18.90 -15.06 -3.10
N GLY A 538 19.93 -14.46 -3.68
CA GLY A 538 21.28 -14.69 -3.22
C GLY A 538 22.30 -13.71 -3.75
N LYS A 539 23.52 -13.82 -3.23
CA LYS A 539 24.70 -13.08 -3.66
C LYS A 539 25.76 -14.07 -4.09
N ILE A 540 26.55 -13.70 -5.09
CA ILE A 540 27.71 -14.45 -5.56
C ILE A 540 28.93 -13.54 -5.39
N ASP A 541 30.06 -14.09 -5.03
CA ASP A 541 31.31 -13.32 -4.87
C ASP A 541 31.65 -12.57 -6.17
N GLY A 542 32.29 -11.41 -6.04
CA GLY A 542 32.54 -10.53 -7.18
C GLY A 542 31.45 -9.50 -7.46
N GLY A 543 30.52 -9.30 -6.52
CA GLY A 543 29.51 -8.24 -6.59
C GLY A 543 28.20 -8.63 -7.31
N TYR A 544 28.00 -9.91 -7.62
CA TYR A 544 26.79 -10.40 -8.25
C TYR A 544 25.66 -10.63 -7.24
N HIS A 545 24.44 -10.38 -7.66
CA HIS A 545 23.22 -10.67 -6.90
C HIS A 545 22.10 -11.11 -7.84
N TRP A 546 21.18 -11.91 -7.31
CA TRP A 546 20.06 -12.44 -8.08
C TRP A 546 18.84 -12.67 -7.18
N SER A 547 17.67 -12.65 -7.78
CA SER A 547 16.42 -13.14 -7.17
C SER A 547 15.50 -13.73 -8.22
N ALA A 548 14.73 -14.72 -7.79
CA ALA A 548 13.68 -15.34 -8.59
C ALA A 548 12.48 -15.64 -7.70
N ASP A 549 11.29 -15.33 -8.17
CA ASP A 549 10.06 -15.71 -7.51
C ASP A 549 8.97 -16.10 -8.50
N THR A 550 8.03 -16.88 -8.02
CA THR A 550 6.80 -17.20 -8.74
C THR A 550 5.65 -17.34 -7.76
N THR A 551 4.50 -16.80 -8.16
CA THR A 551 3.25 -16.90 -7.41
C THR A 551 2.20 -17.53 -8.30
N TYR A 552 1.56 -18.57 -7.80
CA TYR A 552 0.35 -19.16 -8.36
C TYR A 552 -0.84 -18.83 -7.47
N THR A 553 -1.93 -18.35 -8.07
CA THR A 553 -3.21 -18.14 -7.38
C THR A 553 -4.36 -18.66 -8.22
N ASP A 554 -5.28 -19.36 -7.58
CA ASP A 554 -6.52 -19.85 -8.17
C ASP A 554 -7.70 -19.29 -7.38
N ILE A 555 -8.48 -18.42 -8.02
CA ILE A 555 -9.63 -17.72 -7.43
C ILE A 555 -10.88 -18.30 -8.03
N THR A 556 -11.89 -18.52 -7.19
CA THR A 556 -13.24 -18.94 -7.58
C THR A 556 -14.25 -18.01 -6.95
N ASP A 557 -15.01 -17.30 -7.76
CA ASP A 557 -16.08 -16.41 -7.32
C ASP A 557 -17.42 -17.16 -7.23
N LYS A 558 -18.21 -16.82 -6.20
CA LYS A 558 -19.53 -17.41 -5.94
C LYS A 558 -20.58 -16.30 -5.86
N PRO A 559 -21.12 -15.85 -7.01
CA PRO A 559 -22.17 -14.82 -7.04
C PRO A 559 -23.42 -15.27 -6.28
N PHE A 560 -24.10 -14.34 -5.60
CA PHE A 560 -25.37 -14.61 -4.94
C PHE A 560 -26.48 -14.78 -5.96
N THR A 561 -27.23 -15.89 -5.88
CA THR A 561 -28.28 -16.28 -6.84
C THR A 561 -29.54 -15.41 -6.78
N THR A 562 -29.71 -14.65 -5.69
CA THR A 562 -30.87 -13.77 -5.48
C THR A 562 -30.76 -12.42 -6.20
N LEU A 563 -29.64 -12.17 -6.87
CA LEU A 563 -29.42 -10.90 -7.57
C LEU A 563 -30.06 -10.94 -8.96
N SER A 564 -30.85 -9.91 -9.27
CA SER A 564 -31.42 -9.69 -10.61
C SER A 564 -30.28 -9.62 -11.65
N SER A 565 -30.58 -10.07 -12.88
CA SER A 565 -29.62 -10.13 -13.99
C SER A 565 -29.04 -8.77 -14.42
N ILE A 566 -29.52 -7.65 -13.89
CA ILE A 566 -29.11 -6.31 -14.23
C ILE A 566 -28.11 -5.78 -13.18
N ILE A 567 -26.99 -6.47 -13.01
CA ILE A 567 -25.82 -5.91 -12.35
C ILE A 567 -25.01 -5.22 -13.44
N LEU A 568 -24.98 -3.91 -13.45
CA LEU A 568 -24.22 -3.13 -14.46
C LEU A 568 -22.72 -3.38 -14.38
N ARG A 569 -22.22 -3.79 -13.22
CA ARG A 569 -20.84 -4.17 -13.04
C ARG A 569 -20.70 -5.36 -12.13
N LYS A 570 -20.26 -6.43 -12.74
CA LYS A 570 -19.86 -7.64 -12.04
C LYS A 570 -18.44 -7.46 -11.56
N VAL A 571 -18.20 -7.71 -10.28
CA VAL A 571 -16.87 -8.04 -9.80
C VAL A 571 -16.59 -9.48 -10.23
N ASN A 572 -15.52 -9.70 -10.97
CA ASN A 572 -15.12 -11.01 -11.45
C ASN A 572 -13.62 -11.19 -11.25
N PHE A 573 -13.23 -11.48 -10.02
CA PHE A 573 -11.82 -11.65 -9.67
C PHE A 573 -11.23 -12.94 -10.22
N GLU A 574 -12.04 -13.98 -10.43
CA GLU A 574 -11.62 -15.23 -11.07
C GLU A 574 -11.06 -14.98 -12.47
N ALA A 575 -11.73 -14.15 -13.27
CA ALA A 575 -11.29 -13.82 -14.62
C ALA A 575 -10.22 -12.71 -14.65
N THR A 576 -10.29 -11.72 -13.73
CA THR A 576 -9.42 -10.54 -13.79
C THR A 576 -8.10 -10.71 -13.05
N SER A 577 -7.89 -11.81 -12.34
CA SER A 577 -6.62 -12.10 -11.66
C SER A 577 -5.77 -13.07 -12.48
N PRO A 578 -4.53 -12.70 -12.89
CA PRO A 578 -3.61 -13.64 -13.51
C PRO A 578 -3.30 -14.82 -12.58
N LYS A 579 -3.30 -16.06 -13.10
CA LYS A 579 -2.98 -17.24 -12.29
C LYS A 579 -1.51 -17.35 -11.93
N TYR A 580 -0.61 -16.96 -12.82
CA TYR A 580 0.84 -17.03 -12.62
C TYR A 580 1.48 -15.65 -12.77
N ARG A 581 2.41 -15.36 -11.86
CA ARG A 581 3.31 -14.20 -11.90
C ARG A 581 4.68 -14.67 -11.49
N SER A 582 5.70 -14.21 -12.22
CA SER A 582 7.07 -14.57 -11.90
C SER A 582 8.00 -13.39 -12.11
N ASN A 583 8.95 -13.23 -11.22
CA ASN A 583 9.99 -12.22 -11.31
C ASN A 583 11.36 -12.90 -11.38
N LEU A 584 12.23 -12.35 -12.21
CA LEU A 584 13.65 -12.67 -12.23
C LEU A 584 14.43 -11.37 -12.16
N ALA A 585 15.42 -11.32 -11.31
CA ALA A 585 16.36 -10.22 -11.24
C ALA A 585 17.79 -10.75 -11.17
N ALA A 586 18.69 -10.08 -11.88
CA ALA A 586 20.12 -10.32 -11.79
C ALA A 586 20.85 -8.99 -11.94
N GLY A 587 21.94 -8.86 -11.18
CA GLY A 587 22.74 -7.66 -11.25
C GLY A 587 24.18 -7.90 -10.81
N TRP A 588 25.00 -6.91 -11.12
CA TRP A 588 26.40 -6.87 -10.76
C TRP A 588 26.79 -5.44 -10.38
N SER A 589 27.59 -5.31 -9.37
CA SER A 589 28.11 -4.01 -8.96
C SER A 589 29.55 -4.10 -8.44
N ASN A 590 30.32 -3.05 -8.70
CA ASN A 590 31.60 -2.76 -8.09
C ASN A 590 31.65 -1.31 -7.62
N ASP A 591 32.82 -0.78 -7.27
CA ASP A 591 32.97 0.59 -6.76
C ASP A 591 32.49 1.67 -7.75
N LYS A 592 32.52 1.41 -9.05
CA LYS A 592 32.17 2.39 -10.10
C LYS A 592 30.91 2.05 -10.86
N TRP A 593 30.63 0.77 -11.11
CA TRP A 593 29.54 0.32 -11.96
C TRP A 593 28.47 -0.43 -11.20
N SER A 594 27.23 -0.24 -11.58
CA SER A 594 26.09 -1.09 -11.22
C SER A 594 25.29 -1.38 -12.48
N VAL A 595 25.04 -2.66 -12.73
CA VAL A 595 24.24 -3.14 -13.86
C VAL A 595 23.20 -4.09 -13.29
N ASP A 596 21.92 -3.79 -13.54
CA ASP A 596 20.80 -4.54 -13.00
C ASP A 596 19.78 -4.83 -14.11
N GLY A 597 19.26 -6.03 -14.16
CA GLY A 597 18.24 -6.49 -15.08
C GLY A 597 17.08 -7.15 -14.36
N TYR A 598 15.86 -6.92 -14.86
CA TYR A 598 14.62 -7.42 -14.28
C TYR A 598 13.71 -7.95 -15.38
N ALA A 599 13.14 -9.13 -15.19
CA ALA A 599 12.10 -9.68 -16.02
C ALA A 599 10.86 -9.99 -15.17
N HIS A 600 9.71 -9.55 -15.61
CA HIS A 600 8.42 -9.78 -14.95
C HIS A 600 7.46 -10.44 -15.93
N PHE A 601 6.99 -11.64 -15.59
CA PHE A 601 6.05 -12.42 -16.36
C PHE A 601 4.68 -12.43 -15.70
N VAL A 602 3.62 -12.23 -16.51
CA VAL A 602 2.21 -12.31 -16.10
C VAL A 602 1.48 -13.24 -17.06
N SER A 603 0.76 -14.24 -16.54
CA SER A 603 -0.07 -15.11 -17.37
C SER A 603 -1.29 -14.37 -17.92
N LYS A 604 -1.97 -14.95 -18.90
CA LYS A 604 -3.23 -14.39 -19.44
C LYS A 604 -4.29 -14.22 -18.36
N PHE A 605 -5.07 -13.16 -18.48
CA PHE A 605 -6.21 -12.84 -17.63
C PHE A 605 -7.24 -12.02 -18.43
N ALA A 606 -8.28 -11.52 -17.82
CA ALA A 606 -9.23 -10.61 -18.45
C ALA A 606 -9.26 -9.25 -17.73
N SER A 607 -9.59 -8.20 -18.45
CA SER A 607 -9.74 -6.85 -17.90
C SER A 607 -11.00 -6.21 -18.42
N TYR A 608 -11.63 -5.35 -17.64
CA TYR A 608 -12.84 -4.67 -18.06
C TYR A 608 -12.54 -3.51 -19.01
N ASN A 609 -13.22 -3.51 -20.17
CA ASN A 609 -13.33 -2.38 -21.08
C ASN A 609 -14.78 -1.87 -21.02
N GLY A 610 -15.03 -0.84 -20.24
CA GLY A 610 -16.39 -0.47 -19.86
C GLY A 610 -17.08 -1.62 -19.11
N ASN A 611 -18.20 -2.13 -19.65
CA ASN A 611 -18.93 -3.27 -19.07
C ASN A 611 -18.55 -4.63 -19.68
N LEU A 612 -17.66 -4.63 -20.67
CA LEU A 612 -17.22 -5.85 -21.36
C LEU A 612 -15.93 -6.38 -20.71
N LEU A 613 -15.89 -7.69 -20.53
CA LEU A 613 -14.71 -8.40 -20.08
C LEU A 613 -13.91 -8.86 -21.28
N GLU A 614 -12.71 -8.30 -21.47
CA GLU A 614 -11.85 -8.60 -22.61
C GLU A 614 -10.59 -9.35 -22.19
N PRO A 615 -10.10 -10.29 -23.02
CA PRO A 615 -8.88 -11.01 -22.69
C PRO A 615 -7.64 -10.10 -22.82
N VAL A 616 -6.76 -10.21 -21.84
CA VAL A 616 -5.37 -9.71 -21.88
C VAL A 616 -4.46 -10.91 -22.08
N LYS A 617 -3.66 -10.87 -23.14
CA LYS A 617 -2.66 -11.92 -23.40
C LYS A 617 -1.60 -11.90 -22.31
N GLY A 618 -1.09 -13.07 -21.93
CA GLY A 618 0.09 -13.14 -21.06
C GLY A 618 1.26 -12.35 -21.68
N TYR A 619 2.05 -11.72 -20.83
CA TYR A 619 3.15 -10.87 -21.26
C TYR A 619 4.37 -11.00 -20.35
N THR A 620 5.52 -10.62 -20.93
CA THR A 620 6.77 -10.44 -20.18
C THR A 620 7.26 -9.02 -20.40
N THR A 621 7.59 -8.33 -19.32
CA THR A 621 8.27 -7.04 -19.37
C THR A 621 9.71 -7.21 -18.91
N VAL A 622 10.62 -6.47 -19.57
CA VAL A 622 12.03 -6.41 -19.14
C VAL A 622 12.39 -4.97 -18.85
N ALA A 623 13.08 -4.78 -17.74
CA ALA A 623 13.63 -3.51 -17.33
C ALA A 623 15.13 -3.67 -17.03
N GLY A 624 15.89 -2.60 -17.15
CA GLY A 624 17.31 -2.62 -16.84
C GLY A 624 17.82 -1.25 -16.39
N ARG A 625 18.93 -1.30 -15.66
CA ARG A 625 19.66 -0.11 -15.22
C ARG A 625 21.15 -0.32 -15.42
N VAL A 626 21.81 0.69 -15.93
CA VAL A 626 23.27 0.81 -15.94
C VAL A 626 23.64 2.12 -15.27
N ALA A 627 24.48 2.08 -14.26
CA ALA A 627 24.91 3.28 -13.55
C ALA A 627 26.42 3.30 -13.38
N TYR A 628 26.96 4.51 -13.42
CA TYR A 628 28.38 4.79 -13.24
C TYR A 628 28.61 5.90 -12.21
N THR A 629 29.47 5.62 -11.23
CA THR A 629 29.93 6.59 -10.24
C THR A 629 31.07 7.41 -10.85
N VAL A 630 30.75 8.65 -11.21
CA VAL A 630 31.69 9.58 -11.87
C VAL A 630 32.72 10.10 -10.88
N SER A 631 32.24 10.48 -9.70
CA SER A 631 33.05 10.97 -8.58
C SER A 631 32.30 10.70 -7.28
N ASP A 632 32.91 11.02 -6.15
CA ASP A 632 32.28 10.82 -4.85
C ASP A 632 30.90 11.50 -4.80
N GLY A 633 29.88 10.68 -4.50
CA GLY A 633 28.48 11.09 -4.45
C GLY A 633 27.83 11.43 -5.79
N VAL A 634 28.53 11.43 -6.94
CA VAL A 634 27.94 11.71 -8.27
C VAL A 634 27.75 10.42 -9.06
N VAL A 635 26.51 10.11 -9.39
CA VAL A 635 26.14 8.93 -10.18
C VAL A 635 25.36 9.35 -11.41
N VAL A 636 25.74 8.83 -12.56
CA VAL A 636 24.94 8.89 -13.79
C VAL A 636 24.33 7.51 -14.06
N ALA A 637 23.11 7.47 -14.55
CA ALA A 637 22.41 6.24 -14.79
C ALA A 637 21.54 6.29 -16.07
N LEU A 638 21.48 5.17 -16.77
CA LEU A 638 20.52 4.91 -17.84
C LEU A 638 19.57 3.83 -17.35
N ASN A 639 18.27 4.13 -17.37
CA ASN A 639 17.21 3.23 -16.93
C ASN A 639 16.27 2.95 -18.09
N GLY A 640 15.89 1.69 -18.28
CA GLY A 640 14.94 1.28 -19.32
C GLY A 640 13.82 0.45 -18.73
N GLN A 641 12.60 0.69 -19.19
CA GLN A 641 11.40 -0.06 -18.85
C GLN A 641 10.73 -0.54 -20.14
N ASN A 642 10.04 -1.69 -20.08
CA ASN A 642 9.32 -2.28 -21.20
C ASN A 642 10.23 -2.51 -22.45
N LEU A 643 11.45 -2.99 -22.22
CA LEU A 643 12.52 -3.03 -23.24
C LEU A 643 12.26 -4.04 -24.39
N LEU A 644 11.38 -5.05 -24.17
CA LEU A 644 11.11 -6.08 -25.17
C LEU A 644 10.22 -5.59 -26.31
N THR A 645 9.32 -4.63 -26.05
CA THR A 645 8.32 -4.17 -27.01
C THR A 645 8.18 -2.65 -26.95
N ASP A 646 7.72 -2.03 -28.05
CA ASP A 646 7.44 -0.60 -28.04
C ASP A 646 6.20 -0.27 -27.22
N ARG A 647 5.24 -1.20 -27.21
CA ARG A 647 3.99 -1.09 -26.44
C ARG A 647 3.55 -2.44 -25.93
N GLN A 648 2.95 -2.45 -24.75
CA GLN A 648 2.43 -3.63 -24.10
C GLN A 648 1.07 -3.34 -23.45
N SER A 649 0.05 -4.10 -23.86
CA SER A 649 -1.24 -4.08 -23.18
C SER A 649 -1.12 -4.81 -21.83
N GLN A 650 -1.17 -4.08 -20.74
CA GLN A 650 -1.07 -4.61 -19.37
C GLN A 650 -2.43 -4.60 -18.65
N ALA A 651 -3.38 -3.84 -19.14
CA ALA A 651 -4.77 -3.83 -18.73
C ALA A 651 -5.63 -3.41 -19.93
N LYS A 652 -6.93 -3.66 -19.86
CA LYS A 652 -7.88 -3.12 -20.82
C LYS A 652 -8.61 -1.93 -20.21
N GLY A 653 -9.03 -1.02 -21.06
CA GLY A 653 -9.83 0.12 -20.70
C GLY A 653 -10.38 0.79 -21.96
N ILE A 654 -11.45 1.54 -21.82
CA ILE A 654 -12.08 2.27 -22.93
C ILE A 654 -11.12 3.25 -23.63
N SER A 655 -10.04 3.61 -22.94
CA SER A 655 -8.99 4.49 -23.47
C SER A 655 -8.13 3.85 -24.56
N GLY A 656 -8.00 2.52 -24.60
CA GLY A 656 -7.09 1.81 -25.49
C GLY A 656 -5.61 2.15 -25.26
N LEU A 657 -5.23 2.57 -24.04
CA LEU A 657 -3.86 2.90 -23.68
C LEU A 657 -3.03 1.62 -23.52
N GLU A 658 -1.78 1.68 -23.94
CA GLU A 658 -0.82 0.60 -23.77
C GLU A 658 0.48 1.14 -23.20
N ALA A 659 1.05 0.42 -22.21
CA ALA A 659 2.32 0.81 -21.62
C ALA A 659 3.43 0.88 -22.65
N GLU A 660 4.08 2.03 -22.78
CA GLU A 660 5.12 2.27 -23.76
C GLU A 660 6.51 1.94 -23.22
N ARG A 661 7.47 1.62 -24.12
CA ARG A 661 8.89 1.56 -23.77
C ARG A 661 9.34 2.92 -23.27
N ARG A 662 10.04 2.94 -22.15
CA ARG A 662 10.60 4.16 -21.56
C ARG A 662 12.08 4.00 -21.34
N VAL A 663 12.85 5.00 -21.72
CA VAL A 663 14.28 5.11 -21.43
C VAL A 663 14.53 6.47 -20.81
N MET A 664 15.19 6.48 -19.65
CA MET A 664 15.49 7.69 -18.91
C MET A 664 16.99 7.76 -18.56
N PHE A 665 17.59 8.89 -18.81
CA PHE A 665 18.92 9.25 -18.29
C PHE A 665 18.74 10.03 -16.99
N GLY A 666 19.55 9.71 -15.99
CA GLY A 666 19.49 10.34 -14.68
C GLY A 666 20.89 10.74 -14.17
N VAL A 667 20.93 11.83 -13.43
CA VAL A 667 22.11 12.27 -12.67
C VAL A 667 21.67 12.49 -11.24
N SER A 668 22.42 11.92 -10.30
CA SER A 668 22.20 12.14 -8.87
C SER A 668 23.50 12.59 -8.19
N LYS A 669 23.38 13.53 -7.25
CA LYS A 669 24.46 13.96 -6.36
C LYS A 669 24.03 13.78 -4.92
N SER A 670 24.78 13.03 -4.16
CA SER A 670 24.68 12.94 -2.69
C SER A 670 25.91 13.57 -2.03
N TRP A 671 25.76 14.17 -0.83
CA TRP A 671 26.85 14.84 -0.09
C TRP A 671 26.68 14.77 1.43
#